data_1283c59bb6ef481958ea3c420bbe24ea
#
_entry.id   1283c59bb6ef481958ea3c420bbe24ea
#
_cell.length_a   1.000
_cell.length_b   1.000
_cell.length_c   1.000
_cell.angle_alpha   90.00
_cell.angle_beta   90.00
_cell.angle_gamma   90.00
#
_symmetry.space_group_name_H-M   'P 1'
#
loop_
_entity.id
_entity.type
_entity.pdbx_description
1 polymer ?
#
loop_
_entity_poly.entity_id
_entity_poly.type
_entity_poly.pdbx_seq_one_letter_code
_entity_poly.pdbx_strand_id
1 'polypeptide(L)'
;GGERNLGVSANLFYSENAVGGFRTVRDFQNTTAEPAYVWDYRTWDNYNNRKQLSLSVKADYRLSPRTKLSVNTILNDANETFRRQYETRAYTGNQNTVPSATTGVVPGYSSRVTTVRPVAAAIIDQTTTGPGNFYNRMRRLDLGAEHVFGRLQLDYNAVYTQTNINGGAGGRGGVLINRLTGAGWILDRTDNDLFPRFLPNGGPDFTNPANYRPTQYTNTNLQNNNRRKEVRGNARQELPVAFPLAVKAGASWREQYADNQSVSRRWNYTGTAALPSDPSILSYDTVRTGRRMPYWENQQIFRDREPVSPELWREDRYFSFQNNYTANRAVTEWVTAGYGMVQGRVGRTGFIGGVRTERTETESWGYVRNRFGSTAAQQTADPQGSADRDYANTLRKIRGDYTRSFPSAHLTHDVTADLKARLSWSTSFGRPALNNAMPNETVNETNQSLTINNPNLGPQNAVNWDAALEYYFEPVGSLSVSWFHKRIRDYIVSGTTIGTVATGNDNGYNGEYAGFTLLSSANAGTAVVQGWEVSYQQQFTFLPGLLKGLAFSGNYTSIATAGNFGGATNRNTNEVPGFIPRTANASLSWRYRAFSTRILYSYVSTYITSFNATTPGYNNYRSKYETVNLGLTYQWRPNVQFTLDAGNLFNEPQVLYRGFASRMSTTILNGTTLTFGVNGRF
;
A
#
# COMPACT_ATOMS: atom_id res chain seq x y z
N GLY A 1 45.20 -23.39 20.46
CA GLY A 1 43.87 -22.99 20.11
C GLY A 1 43.80 -21.48 19.87
N GLY A 2 43.74 -21.04 18.61
CA GLY A 2 43.57 -19.66 18.31
C GLY A 2 42.19 -19.14 18.77
N GLU A 3 42.13 -17.98 19.40
CA GLU A 3 40.88 -17.32 19.73
C GLU A 3 40.09 -17.06 18.43
N ARG A 4 38.83 -17.50 18.40
CA ARG A 4 37.93 -17.23 17.24
C ARG A 4 37.43 -15.81 17.31
N ASN A 5 38.19 -14.87 16.75
CA ASN A 5 37.89 -13.43 16.81
C ASN A 5 37.00 -12.96 15.65
N LEU A 6 36.88 -13.74 14.58
CA LEU A 6 36.10 -13.41 13.39
C LEU A 6 34.94 -14.42 13.22
N GLY A 7 33.74 -13.92 13.18
CA GLY A 7 32.54 -14.64 12.77
C GLY A 7 32.03 -14.12 11.43
N VAL A 8 31.87 -14.99 10.46
CA VAL A 8 31.31 -14.63 9.15
C VAL A 8 30.08 -15.49 8.90
N SER A 9 29.00 -14.88 8.46
CA SER A 9 27.82 -15.57 7.98
C SER A 9 27.39 -15.02 6.62
N ALA A 10 27.02 -15.91 5.72
CA ALA A 10 26.46 -15.57 4.42
C ALA A 10 25.14 -16.29 4.23
N ASN A 11 24.15 -15.59 3.68
CA ASN A 11 22.86 -16.14 3.35
C ASN A 11 22.54 -15.79 1.90
N LEU A 12 22.28 -16.79 1.09
CA LEU A 12 21.78 -16.67 -0.28
C LEU A 12 20.33 -17.15 -0.31
N PHE A 13 19.45 -16.29 -0.78
CA PHE A 13 18.03 -16.59 -0.92
C PHE A 13 17.59 -16.38 -2.37
N TYR A 14 16.90 -17.37 -2.92
CA TYR A 14 16.24 -17.28 -4.21
C TYR A 14 14.79 -17.70 -4.06
N SER A 15 13.89 -16.98 -4.70
CA SER A 15 12.49 -17.37 -4.83
C SER A 15 11.95 -17.00 -6.20
N GLU A 16 11.05 -17.82 -6.70
CA GLU A 16 10.22 -17.55 -7.86
C GLU A 16 8.77 -17.82 -7.51
N ASN A 17 7.89 -16.87 -7.83
CA ASN A 17 6.47 -16.96 -7.50
C ASN A 17 5.63 -16.48 -8.68
N ALA A 18 4.82 -17.37 -9.23
CA ALA A 18 3.81 -17.04 -10.23
C ALA A 18 2.48 -16.77 -9.53
N VAL A 19 1.93 -15.59 -9.71
CA VAL A 19 0.70 -15.13 -9.07
C VAL A 19 -0.34 -14.81 -10.13
N GLY A 20 -1.53 -15.41 -10.01
CA GLY A 20 -2.74 -14.99 -10.69
C GLY A 20 -3.72 -14.37 -9.70
N GLY A 21 -4.55 -13.46 -10.14
CA GLY A 21 -5.57 -12.86 -9.31
C GLY A 21 -6.73 -12.32 -10.13
N PHE A 22 -7.91 -12.35 -9.55
CA PHE A 22 -9.12 -11.82 -10.15
C PHE A 22 -9.73 -10.75 -9.25
N ARG A 23 -10.22 -9.67 -9.88
CA ARG A 23 -10.84 -8.57 -9.18
C ARG A 23 -12.06 -8.08 -9.94
N THR A 24 -13.15 -7.77 -9.23
CA THR A 24 -14.27 -6.98 -9.78
C THR A 24 -14.38 -5.65 -9.07
N VAL A 25 -14.79 -4.62 -9.80
CA VAL A 25 -15.10 -3.30 -9.22
C VAL A 25 -16.43 -2.80 -9.78
N ARG A 26 -17.18 -2.13 -8.92
CA ARG A 26 -18.46 -1.48 -9.24
C ARG A 26 -18.46 -0.08 -8.69
N ASP A 27 -18.88 0.85 -9.49
CA ASP A 27 -19.11 2.21 -9.05
C ASP A 27 -20.60 2.53 -9.13
N PHE A 28 -21.11 3.13 -8.06
CA PHE A 28 -22.54 3.33 -7.86
C PHE A 28 -22.94 4.80 -8.08
N GLN A 29 -24.21 5.04 -8.29
CA GLN A 29 -24.80 6.35 -8.28
C GLN A 29 -24.40 7.14 -7.02
N ASN A 30 -24.13 8.42 -7.18
CA ASN A 30 -23.78 9.34 -6.09
C ASN A 30 -25.03 9.75 -5.30
N THR A 31 -25.54 8.83 -4.48
CA THR A 31 -26.73 9.04 -3.64
C THR A 31 -26.57 8.36 -2.28
N THR A 32 -27.18 8.93 -1.26
CA THR A 32 -27.33 8.32 0.06
C THR A 32 -28.59 7.41 0.17
N ALA A 33 -29.47 7.46 -0.85
CA ALA A 33 -30.68 6.65 -0.89
C ALA A 33 -30.43 5.27 -1.51
N GLU A 34 -31.23 4.29 -1.16
CA GLU A 34 -31.34 3.00 -1.81
C GLU A 34 -32.65 2.93 -2.63
N PRO A 35 -32.66 2.29 -3.82
CA PRO A 35 -31.53 1.64 -4.47
C PRO A 35 -30.62 2.63 -5.22
N ALA A 36 -29.35 2.22 -5.48
CA ALA A 36 -28.42 2.93 -6.34
C ALA A 36 -28.04 2.03 -7.54
N TYR A 37 -28.04 2.59 -8.74
CA TYR A 37 -27.58 1.86 -9.92
C TYR A 37 -26.04 1.80 -9.99
N VAL A 38 -25.53 0.77 -10.70
CA VAL A 38 -24.10 0.66 -11.06
C VAL A 38 -23.91 1.34 -12.41
N TRP A 39 -23.07 2.38 -12.46
CA TRP A 39 -22.77 3.08 -13.71
C TRP A 39 -21.47 2.64 -14.36
N ASP A 40 -20.53 2.01 -13.59
CA ASP A 40 -19.23 1.51 -14.02
C ASP A 40 -18.97 0.14 -13.38
N TYR A 41 -18.82 -0.88 -14.20
CA TYR A 41 -18.50 -2.25 -13.82
C TYR A 41 -17.20 -2.69 -14.50
N ARG A 42 -16.27 -3.25 -13.71
CA ARG A 42 -14.96 -3.69 -14.19
C ARG A 42 -14.61 -5.07 -13.68
N THR A 43 -13.92 -5.83 -14.53
CA THR A 43 -13.25 -7.08 -14.16
C THR A 43 -11.77 -7.00 -14.54
N TRP A 44 -10.90 -7.60 -13.73
CA TRP A 44 -9.47 -7.72 -14.01
C TRP A 44 -8.98 -9.14 -13.80
N ASP A 45 -8.21 -9.62 -14.76
CA ASP A 45 -7.34 -10.77 -14.62
C ASP A 45 -5.89 -10.29 -14.57
N ASN A 46 -5.17 -10.68 -13.54
CA ASN A 46 -3.79 -10.30 -13.32
C ASN A 46 -2.88 -11.53 -13.34
N TYR A 47 -1.77 -11.42 -14.03
CA TYR A 47 -0.70 -12.41 -14.04
C TYR A 47 0.62 -11.73 -13.75
N ASN A 48 1.41 -12.34 -12.86
CA ASN A 48 2.72 -11.82 -12.51
C ASN A 48 3.67 -12.97 -12.16
N ASN A 49 4.89 -12.92 -12.69
CA ASN A 49 5.97 -13.80 -12.28
C ASN A 49 7.03 -12.96 -11.58
N ARG A 50 7.23 -13.21 -10.29
CA ARG A 50 8.19 -12.52 -9.43
C ARG A 50 9.35 -13.42 -9.11
N LYS A 51 10.57 -12.92 -9.38
CA LYS A 51 11.83 -13.57 -9.02
C LYS A 51 12.57 -12.68 -8.04
N GLN A 52 13.15 -13.26 -7.02
CA GLN A 52 13.95 -12.54 -6.04
C GLN A 52 15.25 -13.30 -5.79
N LEU A 53 16.36 -12.59 -5.89
CA LEU A 53 17.67 -13.05 -5.47
C LEU A 53 18.20 -12.11 -4.40
N SER A 54 18.56 -12.64 -3.24
CA SER A 54 19.11 -11.84 -2.14
C SER A 54 20.36 -12.50 -1.60
N LEU A 55 21.45 -11.74 -1.48
CA LEU A 55 22.66 -12.12 -0.79
C LEU A 55 22.85 -11.22 0.42
N SER A 56 23.00 -11.80 1.60
CA SER A 56 23.36 -11.11 2.82
C SER A 56 24.67 -11.69 3.35
N VAL A 57 25.64 -10.81 3.62
CA VAL A 57 26.92 -11.20 4.22
C VAL A 57 27.13 -10.35 5.47
N LYS A 58 27.34 -10.99 6.60
CA LYS A 58 27.67 -10.36 7.87
C LYS A 58 29.02 -10.85 8.38
N ALA A 59 29.85 -9.92 8.80
CA ALA A 59 31.11 -10.19 9.47
C ALA A 59 31.14 -9.46 10.82
N ASP A 60 31.37 -10.20 11.90
CA ASP A 60 31.59 -9.67 13.24
C ASP A 60 33.05 -9.96 13.62
N TYR A 61 33.81 -8.91 13.93
CA TYR A 61 35.22 -9.02 14.32
C TYR A 61 35.41 -8.50 15.76
N ARG A 62 35.86 -9.38 16.64
CA ARG A 62 36.24 -9.01 18.01
C ARG A 62 37.68 -8.55 18.01
N LEU A 63 37.86 -7.22 17.93
CA LEU A 63 39.19 -6.58 17.93
C LEU A 63 39.89 -6.77 19.29
N SER A 64 39.12 -6.76 20.39
CA SER A 64 39.58 -7.02 21.75
C SER A 64 38.41 -7.57 22.60
N PRO A 65 38.62 -8.03 23.84
CA PRO A 65 37.52 -8.39 24.74
C PRO A 65 36.49 -7.28 24.97
N ARG A 66 36.89 -6.02 24.69
CA ARG A 66 36.10 -4.81 24.92
C ARG A 66 35.54 -4.17 23.64
N THR A 67 35.99 -4.63 22.47
CA THR A 67 35.66 -3.97 21.21
C THR A 67 35.23 -4.99 20.16
N LYS A 68 34.02 -4.80 19.64
CA LYS A 68 33.45 -5.57 18.52
C LYS A 68 33.17 -4.65 17.35
N LEU A 69 33.59 -5.03 16.18
CA LEU A 69 33.26 -4.39 14.91
C LEU A 69 32.30 -5.27 14.12
N SER A 70 31.37 -4.69 13.41
CA SER A 70 30.42 -5.42 12.57
C SER A 70 30.29 -4.77 11.20
N VAL A 71 30.22 -5.60 10.16
CA VAL A 71 29.88 -5.19 8.79
C VAL A 71 28.76 -6.09 8.33
N ASN A 72 27.70 -5.51 7.80
CA ASN A 72 26.61 -6.24 7.18
C ASN A 72 26.29 -5.63 5.81
N THR A 73 26.22 -6.46 4.78
CA THR A 73 25.80 -6.03 3.44
C THR A 73 24.64 -6.87 2.94
N ILE A 74 23.68 -6.22 2.28
CA ILE A 74 22.53 -6.87 1.65
C ILE A 74 22.48 -6.41 0.20
N LEU A 75 22.49 -7.37 -0.71
CA LEU A 75 22.25 -7.18 -2.14
C LEU A 75 20.94 -7.90 -2.45
N ASN A 76 19.92 -7.16 -2.86
CA ASN A 76 18.62 -7.74 -3.19
C ASN A 76 18.19 -7.27 -4.58
N ASP A 77 17.91 -8.22 -5.46
CA ASP A 77 17.38 -8.00 -6.80
C ASP A 77 16.02 -8.71 -6.90
N ALA A 78 14.95 -7.93 -6.98
CA ALA A 78 13.61 -8.42 -7.23
C ALA A 78 13.18 -8.02 -8.66
N ASN A 79 12.66 -8.98 -9.39
CA ASN A 79 12.32 -8.82 -10.81
C ASN A 79 10.93 -9.39 -11.08
N GLU A 80 10.05 -8.59 -11.66
CA GLU A 80 8.79 -9.04 -12.22
C GLU A 80 8.97 -9.16 -13.74
N THR A 81 9.14 -10.38 -14.25
CA THR A 81 9.49 -10.63 -15.66
C THR A 81 8.30 -10.70 -16.58
N PHE A 82 7.10 -10.91 -16.02
CA PHE A 82 5.89 -11.08 -16.81
C PHE A 82 4.70 -10.53 -15.99
N ARG A 83 4.53 -9.20 -16.05
CA ARG A 83 3.41 -8.54 -15.44
C ARG A 83 2.40 -8.19 -16.52
N ARG A 84 1.21 -8.81 -16.46
CA ARG A 84 0.12 -8.61 -17.41
C ARG A 84 -1.21 -8.45 -16.70
N GLN A 85 -2.05 -7.59 -17.23
CA GLN A 85 -3.42 -7.37 -16.75
C GLN A 85 -4.36 -7.21 -17.93
N TYR A 86 -5.48 -7.91 -17.86
CA TYR A 86 -6.62 -7.76 -18.75
C TYR A 86 -7.79 -7.16 -17.98
N GLU A 87 -8.37 -6.11 -18.51
CA GLU A 87 -9.51 -5.42 -17.89
C GLU A 87 -10.65 -5.28 -18.88
N THR A 88 -11.84 -5.69 -18.48
CA THR A 88 -13.12 -5.31 -19.09
C THR A 88 -13.75 -4.22 -18.26
N ARG A 89 -14.11 -3.08 -18.87
CA ARG A 89 -14.82 -1.99 -18.22
C ARG A 89 -16.08 -1.64 -18.99
N ALA A 90 -17.26 -1.88 -18.40
CA ALA A 90 -18.55 -1.47 -18.95
C ALA A 90 -19.09 -0.29 -18.14
N TYR A 91 -19.37 0.83 -18.81
CA TYR A 91 -19.85 2.02 -18.12
C TYR A 91 -20.83 2.83 -18.97
N THR A 92 -21.60 3.70 -18.30
CA THR A 92 -22.52 4.64 -18.96
C THR A 92 -22.62 5.93 -18.16
N GLY A 93 -22.45 7.08 -18.86
CA GLY A 93 -22.47 8.38 -18.20
C GLY A 93 -21.46 8.51 -17.07
N ASN A 94 -21.93 8.95 -15.91
CA ASN A 94 -21.14 9.07 -14.67
C ASN A 94 -22.03 8.84 -13.43
N GLN A 95 -21.46 8.98 -12.24
CA GLN A 95 -22.14 8.78 -10.97
C GLN A 95 -23.38 9.67 -10.73
N ASN A 96 -23.50 10.81 -11.42
CA ASN A 96 -24.60 11.78 -11.30
C ASN A 96 -25.61 11.67 -12.45
N THR A 97 -25.46 10.69 -13.34
CA THR A 97 -26.35 10.49 -14.47
C THR A 97 -27.78 10.22 -14.00
N VAL A 98 -28.73 11.00 -14.50
CA VAL A 98 -30.16 10.77 -14.22
C VAL A 98 -30.68 9.68 -15.15
N PRO A 99 -31.26 8.59 -14.64
CA PRO A 99 -31.83 7.54 -15.47
C PRO A 99 -32.95 8.05 -16.37
N SER A 100 -32.80 7.82 -17.67
CA SER A 100 -33.75 8.25 -18.70
C SER A 100 -33.64 7.42 -19.98
N ALA A 101 -34.47 7.68 -20.95
CA ALA A 101 -34.40 7.04 -22.26
C ALA A 101 -33.09 7.39 -23.03
N THR A 102 -32.47 8.54 -22.75
CA THR A 102 -31.29 9.03 -23.48
C THR A 102 -29.98 8.75 -22.76
N THR A 103 -29.99 8.56 -21.44
CA THR A 103 -28.78 8.36 -20.63
C THR A 103 -28.32 6.90 -20.50
N GLY A 104 -29.10 5.97 -21.05
CA GLY A 104 -28.77 4.56 -21.04
C GLY A 104 -29.28 3.79 -19.82
N VAL A 105 -29.17 4.32 -18.61
CA VAL A 105 -29.68 3.64 -17.39
C VAL A 105 -31.21 3.58 -17.44
N VAL A 106 -31.75 2.36 -17.36
CA VAL A 106 -33.21 2.13 -17.37
C VAL A 106 -33.79 2.47 -15.99
N PRO A 107 -34.83 3.32 -15.88
CA PRO A 107 -35.56 3.53 -14.63
C PRO A 107 -36.13 2.22 -14.08
N GLY A 108 -36.27 2.11 -12.74
CA GLY A 108 -36.75 0.90 -12.09
C GLY A 108 -35.64 -0.11 -11.77
N TYR A 109 -34.39 0.30 -11.78
CA TYR A 109 -33.28 -0.50 -11.28
C TYR A 109 -33.49 -0.86 -9.80
N SER A 110 -32.92 -1.99 -9.39
CA SER A 110 -32.93 -2.43 -7.99
C SER A 110 -31.54 -2.30 -7.36
N SER A 111 -31.42 -2.58 -6.07
CA SER A 111 -30.11 -2.68 -5.40
C SER A 111 -29.25 -3.82 -5.95
N ARG A 112 -29.79 -4.73 -6.75
CA ARG A 112 -29.12 -5.92 -7.29
C ARG A 112 -29.01 -5.94 -8.81
N VAL A 113 -29.89 -5.23 -9.53
CA VAL A 113 -29.94 -5.27 -11.00
C VAL A 113 -29.86 -3.86 -11.57
N THR A 114 -28.92 -3.65 -12.46
CA THR A 114 -28.81 -2.45 -13.29
C THR A 114 -28.93 -2.83 -14.77
N THR A 115 -29.81 -2.16 -15.49
CA THR A 115 -30.01 -2.34 -16.93
C THR A 115 -29.62 -1.09 -17.68
N VAL A 116 -28.77 -1.23 -18.70
CA VAL A 116 -28.30 -0.15 -19.57
C VAL A 116 -28.71 -0.43 -21.00
N ARG A 117 -29.33 0.54 -21.68
CA ARG A 117 -29.74 0.49 -23.08
C ARG A 117 -28.56 0.66 -24.03
N PRO A 118 -28.67 0.21 -25.30
CA PRO A 118 -27.65 0.41 -26.33
C PRO A 118 -27.68 1.86 -26.86
N VAL A 119 -27.12 2.79 -26.11
CA VAL A 119 -26.97 4.21 -26.46
C VAL A 119 -25.49 4.56 -26.60
N ALA A 120 -25.16 5.66 -27.28
CA ALA A 120 -23.77 6.08 -27.52
C ALA A 120 -22.95 6.22 -26.23
N ALA A 121 -23.57 6.56 -25.10
CA ALA A 121 -22.92 6.65 -23.78
C ALA A 121 -22.67 5.28 -23.12
N ALA A 122 -23.26 4.18 -23.62
CA ALA A 122 -23.00 2.83 -23.15
C ALA A 122 -21.72 2.32 -23.82
N ILE A 123 -20.64 2.24 -23.04
CA ILE A 123 -19.29 1.96 -23.54
C ILE A 123 -18.75 0.71 -22.84
N ILE A 124 -18.04 -0.12 -23.60
CA ILE A 124 -17.25 -1.23 -23.08
C ILE A 124 -15.82 -1.07 -23.58
N ASP A 125 -14.89 -0.87 -22.64
CA ASP A 125 -13.46 -0.82 -22.92
C ASP A 125 -12.81 -2.16 -22.55
N GLN A 126 -11.98 -2.67 -23.46
CA GLN A 126 -11.07 -3.80 -23.23
C GLN A 126 -9.66 -3.25 -23.13
N THR A 127 -9.06 -3.37 -21.96
CA THR A 127 -7.72 -2.85 -21.70
C THR A 127 -6.74 -3.99 -21.48
N THR A 128 -5.66 -4.00 -22.25
CA THR A 128 -4.51 -4.87 -22.03
C THR A 128 -3.34 -4.05 -21.49
N THR A 129 -2.80 -4.45 -20.33
CA THR A 129 -1.58 -3.88 -19.75
C THR A 129 -0.48 -4.93 -19.76
N GLY A 130 0.70 -4.58 -20.27
CA GLY A 130 1.85 -5.48 -20.33
C GLY A 130 1.95 -6.33 -21.60
N PRO A 131 2.82 -7.37 -21.63
CA PRO A 131 3.70 -7.78 -20.55
C PRO A 131 4.76 -6.73 -20.23
N GLY A 132 4.99 -6.49 -18.96
CA GLY A 132 5.97 -5.51 -18.47
C GLY A 132 7.04 -6.16 -17.61
N ASN A 133 8.23 -5.57 -17.64
CA ASN A 133 9.31 -5.88 -16.71
C ASN A 133 9.34 -4.81 -15.61
N PHE A 134 9.56 -5.25 -14.39
CA PHE A 134 9.70 -4.36 -13.26
C PHE A 134 10.87 -4.84 -12.40
N TYR A 135 11.85 -3.98 -12.17
CA TYR A 135 13.05 -4.27 -11.40
C TYR A 135 13.09 -3.43 -10.14
N ASN A 136 13.38 -4.07 -9.01
CA ASN A 136 13.67 -3.40 -7.75
C ASN A 136 15.01 -3.93 -7.23
N ARG A 137 16.02 -3.06 -7.21
CA ARG A 137 17.38 -3.37 -6.76
C ARG A 137 17.71 -2.61 -5.51
N MET A 138 17.95 -3.31 -4.41
CA MET A 138 18.39 -2.72 -3.14
C MET A 138 19.82 -3.14 -2.83
N ARG A 139 20.61 -2.16 -2.43
CA ARG A 139 21.97 -2.32 -1.95
C ARG A 139 22.07 -1.64 -0.59
N ARG A 140 22.52 -2.37 0.41
CA ARG A 140 22.64 -1.89 1.77
C ARG A 140 23.99 -2.27 2.36
N LEU A 141 24.62 -1.30 3.04
CA LEU A 141 25.82 -1.48 3.84
C LEU A 141 25.57 -0.93 5.24
N ASP A 142 25.83 -1.73 6.26
CA ASP A 142 25.84 -1.35 7.65
C ASP A 142 27.24 -1.54 8.23
N LEU A 143 27.78 -0.52 8.86
CA LEU A 143 29.04 -0.56 9.61
C LEU A 143 28.71 -0.26 11.07
N GLY A 144 29.18 -1.08 11.99
CA GLY A 144 28.90 -0.93 13.42
C GLY A 144 30.11 -1.18 14.29
N ALA A 145 30.12 -0.54 15.44
CA ALA A 145 31.08 -0.84 16.52
C ALA A 145 30.40 -0.76 17.89
N GLU A 146 30.84 -1.64 18.78
CA GLU A 146 30.46 -1.71 20.17
C GLU A 146 31.70 -1.73 21.04
N HIS A 147 31.68 -0.92 22.11
CA HIS A 147 32.78 -0.85 23.08
C HIS A 147 32.23 -0.99 24.51
N VAL A 148 32.94 -1.72 25.35
CA VAL A 148 32.61 -1.90 26.76
C VAL A 148 33.82 -1.54 27.62
N PHE A 149 33.76 -0.40 28.31
CA PHE A 149 34.81 0.11 29.18
C PHE A 149 34.35 0.11 30.62
N GLY A 150 34.41 -1.06 31.28
CA GLY A 150 33.87 -1.21 32.62
C GLY A 150 32.34 -1.00 32.62
N ARG A 151 31.89 0.11 33.22
CA ARG A 151 30.46 0.49 33.30
C ARG A 151 29.97 1.35 32.15
N LEU A 152 30.87 1.78 31.27
CA LEU A 152 30.53 2.55 30.08
C LEU A 152 30.41 1.62 28.84
N GLN A 153 29.28 1.70 28.18
CA GLN A 153 29.02 1.04 26.90
C GLN A 153 28.81 2.10 25.82
N LEU A 154 29.53 1.98 24.72
CA LEU A 154 29.38 2.83 23.55
C LEU A 154 28.99 1.95 22.36
N ASP A 155 27.99 2.36 21.61
CA ASP A 155 27.65 1.75 20.33
C ASP A 155 27.41 2.84 19.28
N TYR A 156 27.89 2.59 18.06
CA TYR A 156 27.62 3.46 16.93
C TYR A 156 27.57 2.67 15.64
N ASN A 157 26.78 3.19 14.70
CA ASN A 157 26.70 2.59 13.37
C ASN A 157 26.44 3.63 12.29
N ALA A 158 26.87 3.28 11.07
CA ALA A 158 26.57 4.00 9.84
C ALA A 158 25.89 3.05 8.86
N VAL A 159 24.82 3.54 8.23
CA VAL A 159 24.01 2.78 7.27
C VAL A 159 23.91 3.54 5.97
N TYR A 160 24.17 2.87 4.87
CA TYR A 160 23.85 3.34 3.53
C TYR A 160 22.91 2.36 2.84
N THR A 161 21.79 2.85 2.31
CA THR A 161 20.86 2.05 1.52
C THR A 161 20.51 2.80 0.25
N GLN A 162 20.55 2.10 -0.88
CA GLN A 162 20.07 2.59 -2.17
C GLN A 162 19.11 1.58 -2.77
N THR A 163 17.96 2.06 -3.22
CA THR A 163 16.95 1.27 -3.92
C THR A 163 16.64 1.93 -5.25
N ASN A 164 16.85 1.19 -6.33
CA ASN A 164 16.52 1.62 -7.70
C ASN A 164 15.32 0.80 -8.18
N ILE A 165 14.27 1.48 -8.63
CA ILE A 165 13.07 0.88 -9.18
C ILE A 165 12.96 1.29 -10.64
N ASN A 166 12.94 0.30 -11.54
CA ASN A 166 12.75 0.51 -12.97
C ASN A 166 11.54 -0.30 -13.44
N GLY A 167 10.59 0.35 -14.10
CA GLY A 167 9.42 -0.29 -14.65
C GLY A 167 9.23 0.03 -16.14
N GLY A 168 8.75 -0.93 -16.93
CA GLY A 168 8.57 -0.76 -18.37
C GLY A 168 9.85 -0.75 -19.20
N ALA A 169 11.00 -1.14 -18.61
CA ALA A 169 12.29 -1.18 -19.31
C ALA A 169 12.24 -2.11 -20.54
N GLY A 170 12.86 -1.68 -21.63
CA GLY A 170 12.96 -2.47 -22.85
C GLY A 170 11.77 -2.37 -23.79
N GLY A 171 10.89 -1.36 -23.66
CA GLY A 171 9.77 -1.11 -24.56
C GLY A 171 8.64 -2.14 -24.46
N ARG A 172 8.77 -3.07 -23.53
CA ARG A 172 7.78 -4.12 -23.28
C ARG A 172 6.85 -3.67 -22.16
N GLY A 173 5.58 -3.53 -22.47
CA GLY A 173 4.56 -3.17 -21.49
C GLY A 173 4.06 -1.76 -21.66
N GLY A 174 2.88 -1.69 -22.17
CA GLY A 174 2.08 -0.49 -22.27
C GLY A 174 0.64 -0.83 -22.00
N VAL A 175 -0.20 0.19 -22.02
CA VAL A 175 -1.65 0.07 -21.83
C VAL A 175 -2.32 0.33 -23.19
N LEU A 176 -2.96 -0.69 -23.74
CA LEU A 176 -3.78 -0.61 -24.96
C LEU A 176 -5.26 -0.63 -24.58
N ILE A 177 -6.03 0.30 -25.11
CA ILE A 177 -7.48 0.38 -24.90
C ILE A 177 -8.18 0.18 -26.24
N ASN A 178 -9.06 -0.83 -26.29
CA ASN A 178 -10.01 -1.07 -27.38
C ASN A 178 -11.42 -0.80 -26.88
N ARG A 179 -12.18 0.00 -27.62
CA ARG A 179 -13.49 0.51 -27.22
C ARG A 179 -14.60 -0.01 -28.12
N LEU A 180 -15.69 -0.40 -27.49
CA LEU A 180 -16.98 -0.65 -28.13
C LEU A 180 -17.98 0.36 -27.58
N THR A 181 -18.69 1.07 -28.48
CA THR A 181 -19.75 2.04 -28.12
C THR A 181 -21.12 1.50 -28.52
N GLY A 182 -22.16 1.90 -27.80
CA GLY A 182 -23.54 1.56 -28.10
C GLY A 182 -23.95 0.14 -27.71
N ALA A 183 -23.19 -0.54 -26.88
CA ALA A 183 -23.53 -1.87 -26.38
C ALA A 183 -24.31 -1.78 -25.08
N GLY A 184 -25.57 -2.16 -25.10
CA GLY A 184 -26.41 -2.29 -23.89
C GLY A 184 -26.01 -3.51 -23.07
N TRP A 185 -26.16 -3.40 -21.75
CA TRP A 185 -25.80 -4.49 -20.82
C TRP A 185 -26.70 -4.53 -19.57
N ILE A 186 -26.75 -5.70 -18.96
CA ILE A 186 -27.39 -5.93 -17.66
C ILE A 186 -26.33 -6.45 -16.71
N LEU A 187 -26.22 -5.82 -15.55
CA LEU A 187 -25.45 -6.34 -14.41
C LEU A 187 -26.42 -6.88 -13.38
N ASP A 188 -26.47 -8.20 -13.27
CA ASP A 188 -27.36 -8.91 -12.34
C ASP A 188 -26.52 -9.57 -11.23
N ARG A 189 -26.72 -9.07 -10.02
CA ARG A 189 -26.04 -9.48 -8.78
C ARG A 189 -26.96 -10.31 -7.86
N THR A 190 -28.08 -10.81 -8.38
CA THR A 190 -29.13 -11.46 -7.57
C THR A 190 -28.63 -12.76 -6.97
N ASP A 191 -28.07 -13.63 -7.81
CA ASP A 191 -27.62 -14.97 -7.42
C ASP A 191 -26.26 -14.94 -6.73
N ASN A 192 -25.31 -14.11 -7.23
CA ASN A 192 -23.96 -14.05 -6.71
C ASN A 192 -23.39 -12.64 -6.85
N ASP A 193 -23.22 -11.94 -5.75
CA ASP A 193 -22.68 -10.58 -5.74
C ASP A 193 -21.15 -10.54 -5.91
N LEU A 194 -20.44 -11.60 -5.57
CA LEU A 194 -18.99 -11.70 -5.83
C LEU A 194 -18.71 -11.81 -7.33
N PHE A 195 -19.57 -12.55 -8.06
CA PHE A 195 -19.45 -12.86 -9.48
C PHE A 195 -20.79 -12.60 -10.17
N PRO A 196 -21.15 -11.33 -10.40
CA PRO A 196 -22.42 -10.99 -11.04
C PRO A 196 -22.48 -11.48 -12.47
N ARG A 197 -23.69 -11.76 -12.94
CA ARG A 197 -23.93 -12.03 -14.37
C ARG A 197 -23.86 -10.70 -15.13
N PHE A 198 -23.02 -10.68 -16.16
CA PHE A 198 -22.92 -9.59 -17.12
C PHE A 198 -23.52 -10.02 -18.46
N LEU A 199 -24.69 -9.48 -18.80
CA LEU A 199 -25.51 -9.96 -19.89
C LEU A 199 -25.69 -8.87 -20.96
N PRO A 200 -25.84 -9.24 -22.26
CA PRO A 200 -26.14 -8.27 -23.30
C PRO A 200 -27.58 -7.76 -23.19
N ASN A 201 -27.78 -6.47 -23.54
CA ASN A 201 -29.08 -5.82 -23.61
C ASN A 201 -29.22 -5.03 -24.92
N GLY A 202 -28.92 -5.65 -26.05
CA GLY A 202 -28.99 -5.05 -27.39
C GLY A 202 -27.75 -4.25 -27.79
N GLY A 203 -27.74 -3.78 -29.03
CA GLY A 203 -26.57 -3.16 -29.64
C GLY A 203 -25.54 -4.16 -30.17
N PRO A 204 -24.29 -3.71 -30.47
CA PRO A 204 -23.24 -4.60 -30.97
C PRO A 204 -22.88 -5.67 -29.94
N ASP A 205 -22.61 -6.89 -30.43
CA ASP A 205 -22.13 -8.00 -29.58
C ASP A 205 -20.74 -7.68 -29.02
N PHE A 206 -20.64 -7.58 -27.70
CA PHE A 206 -19.40 -7.26 -27.00
C PHE A 206 -18.43 -8.46 -26.89
N THR A 207 -18.82 -9.66 -27.32
CA THR A 207 -17.93 -10.80 -27.42
C THR A 207 -17.24 -10.90 -28.80
N ASN A 208 -17.71 -10.12 -29.80
CA ASN A 208 -17.13 -10.08 -31.13
C ASN A 208 -16.02 -9.01 -31.22
N PRO A 209 -14.74 -9.40 -31.41
CA PRO A 209 -13.63 -8.47 -31.49
C PRO A 209 -13.74 -7.47 -32.66
N ALA A 210 -14.43 -7.80 -33.72
CA ALA A 210 -14.63 -6.93 -34.90
C ALA A 210 -15.45 -5.65 -34.55
N ASN A 211 -16.20 -5.67 -33.45
CA ASN A 211 -16.99 -4.53 -33.01
C ASN A 211 -16.18 -3.49 -32.20
N TYR A 212 -14.96 -3.83 -31.80
CA TYR A 212 -14.10 -2.92 -31.05
C TYR A 212 -13.20 -2.11 -31.96
N ARG A 213 -12.87 -0.90 -31.51
CA ARG A 213 -11.88 -0.04 -32.15
C ARG A 213 -10.81 0.34 -31.14
N PRO A 214 -9.53 0.26 -31.49
CA PRO A 214 -8.49 0.80 -30.62
C PRO A 214 -8.70 2.30 -30.47
N THR A 215 -8.41 2.82 -29.29
CA THR A 215 -8.50 4.25 -29.01
C THR A 215 -7.14 4.82 -28.72
N GLN A 216 -6.41 4.17 -27.81
CA GLN A 216 -5.20 4.73 -27.25
C GLN A 216 -4.22 3.62 -26.84
N TYR A 217 -2.94 3.90 -27.02
CA TYR A 217 -1.84 3.17 -26.40
C TYR A 217 -0.95 4.12 -25.61
N THR A 218 -0.61 3.74 -24.38
CA THR A 218 0.32 4.51 -23.52
C THR A 218 1.45 3.59 -23.06
N ASN A 219 2.68 4.03 -23.24
CA ASN A 219 3.87 3.34 -22.72
C ASN A 219 4.58 4.23 -21.70
N THR A 220 4.85 3.69 -20.51
CA THR A 220 5.54 4.41 -19.44
C THR A 220 6.79 3.66 -19.03
N ASN A 221 7.92 4.35 -18.99
CA ASN A 221 9.16 3.89 -18.40
C ASN A 221 9.40 4.63 -17.09
N LEU A 222 9.28 3.92 -15.98
CA LEU A 222 9.46 4.44 -14.64
C LEU A 222 10.89 4.22 -14.17
N GLN A 223 11.51 5.27 -13.61
CA GLN A 223 12.80 5.19 -12.93
C GLN A 223 12.70 5.96 -11.63
N ASN A 224 12.76 5.26 -10.50
CA ASN A 224 12.73 5.88 -9.18
C ASN A 224 13.99 5.46 -8.43
N ASN A 225 14.58 6.41 -7.72
CA ASN A 225 15.72 6.17 -6.87
C ASN A 225 15.38 6.62 -5.45
N ASN A 226 15.63 5.74 -4.48
CA ASN A 226 15.50 6.05 -3.06
C ASN A 226 16.83 5.75 -2.38
N ARG A 227 17.39 6.76 -1.69
CA ARG A 227 18.67 6.66 -1.01
C ARG A 227 18.53 7.11 0.44
N ARG A 228 19.07 6.31 1.35
CA ARG A 228 19.11 6.63 2.78
C ARG A 228 20.54 6.51 3.30
N LYS A 229 20.96 7.53 4.02
CA LYS A 229 22.17 7.54 4.83
C LYS A 229 21.77 7.78 6.28
N GLU A 230 22.37 7.07 7.19
CA GLU A 230 22.10 7.23 8.61
C GLU A 230 23.37 6.99 9.41
N VAL A 231 23.60 7.83 10.40
CA VAL A 231 24.64 7.65 11.42
C VAL A 231 23.99 7.84 12.78
N ARG A 232 24.29 6.94 13.71
CA ARG A 232 23.84 7.05 15.10
C ARG A 232 24.92 6.61 16.05
N GLY A 233 24.91 7.20 17.25
CA GLY A 233 25.79 6.81 18.34
C GLY A 233 25.06 6.89 19.67
N ASN A 234 25.36 5.96 20.57
CA ASN A 234 24.79 5.88 21.90
C ASN A 234 25.89 5.64 22.94
N ALA A 235 25.70 6.23 24.11
CA ALA A 235 26.51 5.97 25.30
C ALA A 235 25.58 5.58 26.45
N ARG A 236 25.91 4.48 27.15
CA ARG A 236 25.22 4.02 28.35
C ARG A 236 26.22 3.88 29.49
N GLN A 237 25.97 4.59 30.58
CA GLN A 237 26.79 4.56 31.79
C GLN A 237 26.00 3.98 32.95
N GLU A 238 26.48 2.89 33.54
CA GLU A 238 25.97 2.40 34.81
C GLU A 238 26.56 3.21 35.96
N LEU A 239 25.66 3.67 36.83
CA LEU A 239 26.07 4.50 37.99
C LEU A 239 26.41 3.65 39.20
N PRO A 240 27.42 4.05 40.00
CA PRO A 240 27.87 3.32 41.20
C PRO A 240 26.98 3.64 42.41
N VAL A 241 25.69 3.26 42.33
CA VAL A 241 24.72 3.49 43.43
C VAL A 241 24.22 2.12 43.96
N ALA A 242 23.49 2.12 45.09
CA ALA A 242 23.05 0.91 45.78
C ALA A 242 22.02 0.07 45.02
N PHE A 243 21.44 0.58 43.93
CA PHE A 243 20.50 -0.13 43.09
C PHE A 243 20.88 0.02 41.62
N PRO A 244 20.46 -0.90 40.74
CA PRO A 244 20.72 -0.79 39.31
C PRO A 244 20.18 0.51 38.72
N LEU A 245 21.09 1.41 38.31
CA LEU A 245 20.78 2.70 37.71
C LEU A 245 21.73 2.96 36.54
N ALA A 246 21.20 3.33 35.40
CA ALA A 246 21.98 3.70 34.22
C ALA A 246 21.42 4.96 33.55
N VAL A 247 22.32 5.77 33.05
CA VAL A 247 22.00 6.92 32.16
C VAL A 247 22.40 6.52 30.76
N LYS A 248 21.52 6.83 29.78
CA LYS A 248 21.81 6.62 28.38
C LYS A 248 21.54 7.91 27.61
N ALA A 249 22.47 8.27 26.71
CA ALA A 249 22.33 9.40 25.79
C ALA A 249 22.76 8.96 24.40
N GLY A 250 22.22 9.63 23.39
CA GLY A 250 22.61 9.33 22.00
C GLY A 250 22.17 10.40 21.04
N ALA A 251 22.76 10.36 19.87
CA ALA A 251 22.45 11.23 18.75
C ALA A 251 22.34 10.43 17.46
N SER A 252 21.54 10.93 16.52
CA SER A 252 21.44 10.36 15.18
C SER A 252 21.23 11.43 14.13
N TRP A 253 21.74 11.18 12.95
CA TRP A 253 21.51 11.96 11.75
C TRP A 253 21.08 11.01 10.64
N ARG A 254 20.03 11.38 9.87
CA ARG A 254 19.53 10.64 8.73
C ARG A 254 19.23 11.58 7.57
N GLU A 255 19.66 11.21 6.37
CA GLU A 255 19.25 11.78 5.10
C GLU A 255 18.46 10.72 4.34
N GLN A 256 17.28 11.09 3.84
CA GLN A 256 16.50 10.27 2.93
C GLN A 256 16.17 11.09 1.68
N TYR A 257 16.61 10.60 0.54
CA TYR A 257 16.31 11.13 -0.78
C TYR A 257 15.35 10.18 -1.50
N ALA A 258 14.33 10.71 -2.12
CA ALA A 258 13.44 9.98 -3.01
C ALA A 258 13.15 10.83 -4.25
N ASP A 259 13.28 10.24 -5.42
CA ASP A 259 12.85 10.84 -6.67
C ASP A 259 11.79 9.99 -7.37
N ASN A 260 11.07 10.64 -8.27
CA ASN A 260 10.18 10.01 -9.22
C ASN A 260 10.53 10.56 -10.59
N GLN A 261 10.95 9.67 -11.49
CA GLN A 261 11.26 9.98 -12.86
C GLN A 261 10.51 9.00 -13.76
N SER A 262 9.78 9.51 -14.72
CA SER A 262 9.18 8.64 -15.73
C SER A 262 9.16 9.33 -17.08
N VAL A 263 9.20 8.52 -18.13
CA VAL A 263 8.99 8.96 -19.50
C VAL A 263 7.79 8.19 -20.01
N SER A 264 6.71 8.90 -20.30
CA SER A 264 5.50 8.34 -20.88
C SER A 264 5.29 8.89 -22.28
N ARG A 265 4.93 7.99 -23.21
CA ARG A 265 4.49 8.34 -24.56
C ARG A 265 3.09 7.77 -24.78
N ARG A 266 2.27 8.51 -25.53
CA ARG A 266 0.89 8.16 -25.82
C ARG A 266 0.62 8.28 -27.30
N TRP A 267 -0.12 7.33 -27.84
CA TRP A 267 -0.57 7.33 -29.24
C TRP A 267 -2.09 7.16 -29.29
N ASN A 268 -2.70 7.93 -30.14
CA ASN A 268 -4.12 7.85 -30.43
C ASN A 268 -4.29 7.14 -31.80
N TYR A 269 -5.22 6.19 -31.84
CA TYR A 269 -5.51 5.46 -33.09
C TYR A 269 -6.27 6.37 -34.06
N THR A 270 -5.86 6.35 -35.34
CA THR A 270 -6.45 7.13 -36.42
C THR A 270 -7.12 6.27 -37.51
N GLY A 271 -6.92 4.95 -37.45
CA GLY A 271 -7.55 4.00 -38.36
C GLY A 271 -9.04 3.79 -38.04
N THR A 272 -9.74 3.13 -38.97
CA THR A 272 -11.17 2.80 -38.84
C THR A 272 -11.43 1.32 -38.56
N ALA A 273 -10.45 0.46 -38.80
CA ALA A 273 -10.58 -1.00 -38.66
C ALA A 273 -10.34 -1.48 -37.22
N ALA A 274 -10.93 -2.60 -36.84
CA ALA A 274 -10.57 -3.34 -35.66
C ALA A 274 -9.17 -3.98 -35.83
N LEU A 275 -8.45 -4.13 -34.71
CA LEU A 275 -7.19 -4.88 -34.71
C LEU A 275 -7.47 -6.37 -34.50
N PRO A 276 -6.60 -7.28 -34.99
CA PRO A 276 -6.69 -8.70 -34.68
C PRO A 276 -6.62 -8.96 -33.18
N SER A 277 -7.59 -9.66 -32.63
CA SER A 277 -7.58 -10.10 -31.24
C SER A 277 -6.78 -11.40 -31.08
N ASP A 278 -6.31 -11.70 -29.89
CA ASP A 278 -5.68 -12.98 -29.58
C ASP A 278 -6.72 -13.95 -28.99
N PRO A 279 -7.14 -14.99 -29.77
CA PRO A 279 -8.15 -15.94 -29.32
C PRO A 279 -7.65 -16.88 -28.19
N SER A 280 -6.35 -16.95 -27.95
CA SER A 280 -5.77 -17.80 -26.91
C SER A 280 -5.91 -17.19 -25.49
N ILE A 281 -6.20 -15.89 -25.39
CA ILE A 281 -6.37 -15.23 -24.11
C ILE A 281 -7.75 -15.58 -23.54
N LEU A 282 -7.72 -16.25 -22.38
CA LEU A 282 -8.91 -16.58 -21.62
C LEU A 282 -9.03 -15.61 -20.46
N SER A 283 -10.10 -14.83 -20.42
CA SER A 283 -10.42 -14.04 -19.23
C SER A 283 -11.02 -14.92 -18.14
N TYR A 284 -10.91 -14.46 -16.89
CA TYR A 284 -11.57 -15.11 -15.75
C TYR A 284 -13.10 -15.07 -15.89
N ASP A 285 -13.65 -14.08 -16.59
CA ASP A 285 -15.06 -13.99 -16.93
C ASP A 285 -15.52 -15.19 -17.77
N THR A 286 -14.67 -15.72 -18.63
CA THR A 286 -14.97 -16.91 -19.42
C THR A 286 -15.26 -18.13 -18.56
N VAL A 287 -14.50 -18.31 -17.48
CA VAL A 287 -14.67 -19.46 -16.57
C VAL A 287 -15.92 -19.34 -15.72
N ARG A 288 -16.31 -18.11 -15.34
CA ARG A 288 -17.39 -17.85 -14.37
C ARG A 288 -18.71 -17.45 -14.99
N THR A 289 -18.68 -16.67 -16.07
CA THR A 289 -19.88 -16.19 -16.76
C THR A 289 -20.21 -16.98 -18.03
N GLY A 290 -19.30 -17.84 -18.47
CA GLY A 290 -19.41 -18.60 -19.73
C GLY A 290 -19.23 -17.75 -20.99
N ARG A 291 -18.81 -16.47 -20.85
CA ARG A 291 -18.63 -15.54 -21.96
C ARG A 291 -17.16 -15.25 -22.18
N ARG A 292 -16.74 -15.27 -23.43
CA ARG A 292 -15.38 -15.00 -23.87
C ARG A 292 -15.28 -13.53 -24.25
N MET A 293 -14.52 -12.74 -23.46
CA MET A 293 -14.22 -11.34 -23.78
C MET A 293 -12.96 -11.29 -24.65
N PRO A 294 -12.95 -10.48 -25.75
CA PRO A 294 -11.77 -10.37 -26.59
C PRO A 294 -10.68 -9.50 -25.96
N TYR A 295 -9.42 -9.90 -26.12
CA TYR A 295 -8.25 -9.13 -25.74
C TYR A 295 -7.20 -9.11 -26.84
N TRP A 296 -6.26 -8.18 -26.74
CA TRP A 296 -5.24 -7.92 -27.75
C TRP A 296 -3.84 -7.97 -27.15
N GLU A 297 -2.90 -8.58 -27.89
CA GLU A 297 -1.50 -8.60 -27.50
C GLU A 297 -0.79 -7.30 -27.87
N ASN A 298 -0.36 -6.55 -26.86
CA ASN A 298 0.32 -5.27 -27.06
C ASN A 298 1.57 -5.39 -27.94
N GLN A 299 2.33 -6.49 -27.84
CA GLN A 299 3.57 -6.68 -28.58
C GLN A 299 3.37 -6.89 -30.08
N GLN A 300 2.19 -7.32 -30.52
CA GLN A 300 1.82 -7.42 -31.94
C GLN A 300 1.52 -6.06 -32.55
N ILE A 301 1.12 -5.09 -31.72
CA ILE A 301 0.66 -3.77 -32.13
C ILE A 301 1.75 -2.73 -31.92
N PHE A 302 2.51 -2.84 -30.82
CA PHE A 302 3.64 -1.97 -30.48
C PHE A 302 4.89 -2.80 -30.18
N ARG A 303 5.98 -2.46 -30.85
CA ARG A 303 7.29 -3.09 -30.65
C ARG A 303 8.31 -2.00 -30.32
N ASP A 304 9.09 -2.23 -29.25
CA ASP A 304 10.13 -1.30 -28.82
C ASP A 304 9.66 0.16 -28.64
N ARG A 305 8.40 0.31 -28.16
CA ARG A 305 7.70 1.57 -27.93
C ARG A 305 7.20 2.27 -29.18
N GLU A 306 7.32 1.68 -30.36
CA GLU A 306 6.79 2.24 -31.60
C GLU A 306 5.68 1.37 -32.16
N PRO A 307 4.67 1.95 -32.79
CA PRO A 307 3.62 1.19 -33.46
C PRO A 307 4.19 0.40 -34.63
N VAL A 308 3.72 -0.85 -34.78
CA VAL A 308 4.09 -1.70 -35.93
C VAL A 308 3.56 -1.11 -37.26
N SER A 309 2.40 -0.44 -37.18
CA SER A 309 1.78 0.27 -38.30
C SER A 309 1.67 1.77 -37.97
N PRO A 310 2.76 2.55 -38.13
CA PRO A 310 2.80 3.95 -37.68
C PRO A 310 1.77 4.86 -38.39
N GLU A 311 1.33 4.52 -39.58
CA GLU A 311 0.28 5.24 -40.33
C GLU A 311 -1.09 5.22 -39.64
N LEU A 312 -1.33 4.25 -38.76
CA LEU A 312 -2.58 4.09 -38.01
C LEU A 312 -2.56 4.77 -36.64
N TRP A 313 -1.41 5.29 -36.22
CA TRP A 313 -1.22 5.82 -34.87
C TRP A 313 -0.58 7.21 -34.89
N ARG A 314 -1.25 8.18 -34.28
CA ARG A 314 -0.70 9.52 -34.10
C ARG A 314 -0.22 9.70 -32.66
N GLU A 315 1.06 10.03 -32.50
CA GLU A 315 1.60 10.34 -31.17
C GLU A 315 0.99 11.64 -30.63
N ASP A 316 0.54 11.60 -29.39
CA ASP A 316 0.21 12.78 -28.58
C ASP A 316 1.50 13.38 -28.03
N ARG A 317 2.14 14.21 -28.83
CA ARG A 317 3.45 14.78 -28.51
C ARG A 317 3.39 15.75 -27.33
N TYR A 318 2.28 16.48 -27.14
CA TYR A 318 2.14 17.35 -25.98
C TYR A 318 2.15 16.53 -24.69
N PHE A 319 1.40 15.44 -24.61
CA PHE A 319 1.43 14.51 -23.47
C PHE A 319 2.85 13.99 -23.21
N SER A 320 3.59 13.63 -24.25
CA SER A 320 4.95 13.13 -24.12
C SER A 320 5.91 14.19 -23.56
N PHE A 321 5.82 15.44 -24.06
CA PHE A 321 6.67 16.55 -23.60
C PHE A 321 6.32 17.03 -22.20
N GLN A 322 5.02 17.22 -21.88
CA GLN A 322 4.63 17.62 -20.53
C GLN A 322 5.02 16.59 -19.48
N ASN A 323 4.97 15.29 -19.82
CA ASN A 323 5.35 14.22 -18.89
C ASN A 323 6.82 14.31 -18.46
N ASN A 324 7.71 14.83 -19.30
CA ASN A 324 9.10 15.08 -18.92
C ASN A 324 9.24 16.10 -17.79
N TYR A 325 8.26 16.99 -17.63
CA TYR A 325 8.20 17.92 -16.50
C TYR A 325 7.48 17.29 -15.29
N THR A 326 6.23 16.90 -15.46
CA THR A 326 5.35 16.50 -14.36
C THR A 326 5.77 15.23 -13.66
N ALA A 327 6.48 14.34 -14.35
CA ALA A 327 7.01 13.12 -13.77
C ALA A 327 8.35 13.30 -13.05
N ASN A 328 9.04 14.43 -13.26
CA ASN A 328 10.31 14.72 -12.62
C ASN A 328 10.10 15.52 -11.34
N ARG A 329 10.28 14.88 -10.21
CA ARG A 329 10.19 15.50 -8.88
C ARG A 329 11.00 14.71 -7.87
N ALA A 330 11.46 15.40 -6.83
CA ALA A 330 12.21 14.76 -5.75
C ALA A 330 11.99 15.45 -4.41
N VAL A 331 12.33 14.74 -3.35
CA VAL A 331 12.37 15.23 -1.98
C VAL A 331 13.58 14.68 -1.26
N THR A 332 14.20 15.53 -0.46
CA THR A 332 15.20 15.15 0.52
C THR A 332 14.68 15.52 1.92
N GLU A 333 14.75 14.56 2.82
CA GLU A 333 14.44 14.77 4.23
C GLU A 333 15.72 14.53 5.04
N TRP A 334 16.07 15.49 5.90
CA TRP A 334 17.09 15.33 6.91
C TRP A 334 16.44 15.29 8.29
N VAL A 335 16.90 14.37 9.13
CA VAL A 335 16.45 14.26 10.53
C VAL A 335 17.68 14.21 11.42
N THR A 336 17.79 15.20 12.27
CA THR A 336 18.79 15.25 13.34
C THR A 336 18.09 15.06 14.67
N ALA A 337 18.59 14.16 15.50
CA ALA A 337 17.96 13.88 16.78
C ALA A 337 18.99 13.64 17.88
N GLY A 338 18.62 14.03 19.10
CA GLY A 338 19.33 13.73 20.33
C GLY A 338 18.38 13.26 21.40
N TYR A 339 18.85 12.40 22.31
CA TYR A 339 18.06 11.96 23.45
C TYR A 339 18.90 11.75 24.69
N GLY A 340 18.24 11.90 25.84
CA GLY A 340 18.74 11.49 27.14
C GLY A 340 17.69 10.73 27.92
N MET A 341 18.09 9.66 28.61
CA MET A 341 17.18 8.86 29.43
C MET A 341 17.89 8.27 30.65
N VAL A 342 17.12 8.03 31.68
CA VAL A 342 17.50 7.29 32.85
C VAL A 342 16.67 6.02 32.96
N GLN A 343 17.30 4.94 33.36
CA GLN A 343 16.65 3.66 33.66
C GLN A 343 17.19 3.06 34.93
N GLY A 344 16.31 2.47 35.74
CA GLY A 344 16.73 1.88 36.99
C GLY A 344 15.70 0.90 37.54
N ARG A 345 16.09 0.27 38.68
CA ARG A 345 15.22 -0.65 39.40
C ARG A 345 15.44 -0.53 40.88
N VAL A 346 14.36 -0.26 41.62
CA VAL A 346 14.35 -0.23 43.07
C VAL A 346 13.42 -1.33 43.56
N GLY A 347 13.98 -2.32 44.23
CA GLY A 347 13.23 -3.49 44.67
C GLY A 347 12.52 -4.20 43.48
N ARG A 348 11.19 -4.26 43.54
CA ARG A 348 10.34 -4.87 42.51
C ARG A 348 9.92 -3.90 41.42
N THR A 349 10.31 -2.62 41.50
CA THR A 349 9.87 -1.58 40.56
C THR A 349 11.02 -1.17 39.65
N GLY A 350 10.88 -1.38 38.36
CA GLY A 350 11.72 -0.83 37.32
C GLY A 350 11.12 0.45 36.75
N PHE A 351 11.95 1.40 36.35
CA PHE A 351 11.53 2.65 35.73
C PHE A 351 12.43 3.04 34.56
N ILE A 352 11.85 3.71 33.59
CA ILE A 352 12.55 4.38 32.47
C ILE A 352 11.90 5.72 32.28
N GLY A 353 12.71 6.78 32.13
CA GLY A 353 12.22 8.12 31.80
C GLY A 353 13.25 8.85 30.95
N GLY A 354 12.77 9.63 30.00
CA GLY A 354 13.67 10.36 29.12
C GLY A 354 12.96 11.27 28.13
N VAL A 355 13.77 11.98 27.37
CA VAL A 355 13.29 12.87 26.32
C VAL A 355 14.16 12.68 25.06
N ARG A 356 13.50 12.65 23.91
CA ARG A 356 14.12 12.70 22.60
C ARG A 356 13.65 13.94 21.88
N THR A 357 14.56 14.68 21.27
CA THR A 357 14.24 15.83 20.42
C THR A 357 14.69 15.54 19.01
N GLU A 358 13.82 15.83 18.02
CA GLU A 358 14.10 15.66 16.61
C GLU A 358 13.84 16.96 15.86
N ARG A 359 14.79 17.36 15.01
CA ARG A 359 14.63 18.36 13.98
C ARG A 359 14.53 17.67 12.63
N THR A 360 13.45 17.94 11.92
CA THR A 360 13.22 17.46 10.54
C THR A 360 13.30 18.66 9.61
N GLU A 361 14.09 18.54 8.56
CA GLU A 361 14.23 19.52 7.48
C GLU A 361 13.87 18.80 6.17
N THR A 362 13.11 19.46 5.31
CA THR A 362 12.73 18.92 4.01
C THR A 362 13.07 19.92 2.91
N GLU A 363 13.58 19.43 1.79
CA GLU A 363 13.67 20.18 0.55
C GLU A 363 13.06 19.34 -0.56
N SER A 364 12.08 19.89 -1.26
CA SER A 364 11.39 19.23 -2.35
C SER A 364 11.31 20.10 -3.58
N TRP A 365 11.21 19.48 -4.74
CA TRP A 365 10.98 20.18 -6.00
C TRP A 365 10.09 19.37 -6.94
N GLY A 366 9.39 20.09 -7.82
CA GLY A 366 8.53 19.56 -8.86
C GLY A 366 7.95 20.68 -9.70
N TYR A 367 7.29 20.31 -10.79
CA TYR A 367 6.68 21.24 -11.72
C TYR A 367 5.16 21.28 -11.50
N VAL A 368 4.59 22.48 -11.57
CA VAL A 368 3.14 22.72 -11.47
C VAL A 368 2.73 23.52 -12.70
N ARG A 369 1.66 23.12 -13.37
CA ARG A 369 1.23 23.77 -14.61
C ARG A 369 1.00 25.29 -14.42
N ASN A 370 1.45 26.06 -15.39
CA ASN A 370 1.13 27.49 -15.48
C ASN A 370 -0.40 27.66 -15.64
N ARG A 371 -1.01 28.48 -14.77
CA ARG A 371 -2.48 28.69 -14.77
C ARG A 371 -3.00 29.40 -16.03
N PHE A 372 -2.13 30.11 -16.74
CA PHE A 372 -2.41 30.78 -18.00
C PHE A 372 -1.60 30.15 -19.15
N GLY A 373 -1.50 28.80 -19.12
CA GLY A 373 -0.73 28.03 -20.06
C GLY A 373 -1.35 27.96 -21.48
N SER A 374 -0.95 26.93 -22.22
CA SER A 374 -1.40 26.73 -23.59
C SER A 374 -2.81 26.16 -23.66
N THR A 375 -3.55 26.56 -24.73
CA THR A 375 -4.85 25.97 -25.09
C THR A 375 -4.66 24.64 -25.83
N ALA A 376 -5.70 23.80 -25.91
CA ALA A 376 -5.69 22.55 -26.64
C ALA A 376 -5.30 22.71 -28.13
N ALA A 377 -5.74 23.82 -28.76
CA ALA A 377 -5.36 24.14 -30.13
C ALA A 377 -3.85 24.43 -30.27
N GLN A 378 -3.28 25.19 -29.33
CA GLN A 378 -1.82 25.44 -29.28
C GLN A 378 -1.03 24.18 -28.99
N GLN A 379 -1.49 23.31 -28.07
CA GLN A 379 -0.88 22.03 -27.77
C GLN A 379 -0.82 21.11 -29.00
N THR A 380 -1.83 21.17 -29.86
CA THR A 380 -1.87 20.43 -31.12
C THR A 380 -0.94 21.04 -32.18
N ALA A 381 -0.91 22.38 -32.32
CA ALA A 381 -0.13 23.06 -33.32
C ALA A 381 1.36 23.11 -33.02
N ASP A 382 1.73 23.33 -31.74
CA ASP A 382 3.12 23.40 -31.25
C ASP A 382 3.23 22.65 -29.91
N PRO A 383 3.32 21.33 -29.94
CA PRO A 383 3.28 20.50 -28.73
C PRO A 383 4.45 20.79 -27.77
N GLN A 384 5.66 20.95 -28.27
CA GLN A 384 6.85 21.21 -27.44
C GLN A 384 6.81 22.61 -26.85
N GLY A 385 6.64 23.64 -27.68
CA GLY A 385 6.56 25.00 -27.20
C GLY A 385 5.37 25.23 -26.25
N SER A 386 4.29 24.47 -26.41
CA SER A 386 3.18 24.50 -25.47
C SER A 386 3.57 23.86 -24.12
N ALA A 387 4.24 22.71 -24.11
CA ALA A 387 4.73 22.11 -22.88
C ALA A 387 5.76 23.00 -22.17
N ASP A 388 6.64 23.67 -22.93
CA ASP A 388 7.61 24.60 -22.37
C ASP A 388 6.94 25.85 -21.77
N ARG A 389 5.94 26.44 -22.45
CA ARG A 389 5.12 27.54 -21.90
C ARG A 389 4.41 27.13 -20.61
N ASP A 390 3.91 25.89 -20.56
CA ASP A 390 3.13 25.41 -19.43
C ASP A 390 4.02 25.06 -18.23
N TYR A 391 5.27 24.62 -18.44
CA TYR A 391 6.08 24.01 -17.37
C TYR A 391 7.50 24.52 -17.22
N ALA A 392 8.21 25.01 -18.26
CA ALA A 392 9.65 25.28 -18.18
C ALA A 392 10.06 26.24 -17.06
N ASN A 393 9.20 27.23 -16.76
CA ASN A 393 9.45 28.23 -15.71
C ASN A 393 8.60 28.01 -14.43
N THR A 394 8.01 26.83 -14.26
CA THR A 394 7.11 26.54 -13.14
C THR A 394 7.70 25.59 -12.10
N LEU A 395 9.01 25.39 -12.14
CA LEU A 395 9.72 24.63 -11.12
C LEU A 395 9.52 25.27 -9.74
N ARG A 396 8.93 24.55 -8.83
CA ARG A 396 8.78 24.95 -7.45
C ARG A 396 9.76 24.19 -6.58
N LYS A 397 10.56 24.93 -5.81
CA LYS A 397 11.39 24.39 -4.73
C LYS A 397 10.79 24.83 -3.41
N ILE A 398 10.50 23.89 -2.55
CA ILE A 398 9.85 24.12 -1.27
C ILE A 398 10.73 23.56 -0.18
N ARG A 399 10.96 24.36 0.87
CA ARG A 399 11.68 23.98 2.08
C ARG A 399 10.75 24.09 3.27
N GLY A 400 10.87 23.14 4.17
CA GLY A 400 10.14 23.17 5.43
C GLY A 400 11.01 22.58 6.54
N ASP A 401 10.79 23.04 7.78
CA ASP A 401 11.43 22.47 8.94
C ASP A 401 10.50 22.51 10.15
N TYR A 402 10.73 21.59 11.05
CA TYR A 402 10.09 21.58 12.36
C TYR A 402 10.93 20.81 13.38
N THR A 403 10.79 21.20 14.65
CA THR A 403 11.40 20.51 15.78
C THR A 403 10.32 20.03 16.73
N ARG A 404 10.47 18.79 17.24
CA ARG A 404 9.54 18.18 18.21
C ARG A 404 10.34 17.44 19.28
N SER A 405 9.83 17.52 20.52
CA SER A 405 10.37 16.80 21.67
C SER A 405 9.38 15.76 22.16
N PHE A 406 9.88 14.59 22.52
CA PHE A 406 9.12 13.41 22.88
C PHE A 406 9.53 12.92 24.27
N PRO A 407 8.98 13.50 25.35
CA PRO A 407 9.14 12.93 26.67
C PRO A 407 8.37 11.62 26.80
N SER A 408 8.92 10.70 27.60
CA SER A 408 8.27 9.44 27.98
C SER A 408 8.67 8.98 29.36
N ALA A 409 7.76 8.25 30.01
CA ALA A 409 7.97 7.63 31.30
C ALA A 409 7.30 6.25 31.34
N HIS A 410 8.00 5.26 31.86
CA HIS A 410 7.54 3.87 31.92
C HIS A 410 7.85 3.29 33.30
N LEU A 411 6.88 2.59 33.88
CA LEU A 411 7.00 1.87 35.13
C LEU A 411 6.69 0.40 34.89
N THR A 412 7.45 -0.47 35.52
CA THR A 412 7.23 -1.92 35.55
C THR A 412 7.33 -2.37 37.00
N HIS A 413 6.31 -3.06 37.50
CA HIS A 413 6.28 -3.57 38.87
C HIS A 413 6.01 -5.08 38.88
N ASP A 414 6.88 -5.85 39.54
CA ASP A 414 6.66 -7.27 39.78
C ASP A 414 5.74 -7.40 41.01
N VAL A 415 4.42 -7.56 40.77
CA VAL A 415 3.40 -7.70 41.82
C VAL A 415 3.65 -8.99 42.62
N THR A 416 3.88 -10.09 41.88
CA THR A 416 4.38 -11.36 42.41
C THR A 416 5.55 -11.83 41.56
N ALA A 417 6.06 -13.04 41.82
CA ALA A 417 7.07 -13.66 40.94
C ALA A 417 6.54 -13.86 39.52
N ASP A 418 5.25 -14.12 39.37
CA ASP A 418 4.59 -14.52 38.13
C ASP A 418 3.68 -13.45 37.56
N LEU A 419 3.36 -12.38 38.32
CA LEU A 419 2.48 -11.30 37.89
C LEU A 419 3.24 -9.96 37.80
N LYS A 420 3.22 -9.36 36.63
CA LYS A 420 3.87 -8.09 36.32
C LYS A 420 2.86 -7.05 35.86
N ALA A 421 2.95 -5.84 36.40
CA ALA A 421 2.18 -4.68 35.98
C ALA A 421 3.09 -3.67 35.24
N ARG A 422 2.55 -3.03 34.21
CA ARG A 422 3.23 -1.96 33.47
C ARG A 422 2.32 -0.76 33.31
N LEU A 423 2.91 0.42 33.40
CA LEU A 423 2.25 1.69 33.09
C LEU A 423 3.22 2.53 32.27
N SER A 424 2.73 3.08 31.16
CA SER A 424 3.53 3.88 30.25
C SER A 424 2.79 5.14 29.87
N TRP A 425 3.51 6.24 29.84
CA TRP A 425 3.11 7.49 29.21
C TRP A 425 4.17 7.89 28.20
N SER A 426 3.74 8.23 26.99
CA SER A 426 4.68 8.65 25.94
C SER A 426 4.04 9.64 24.98
N THR A 427 4.88 10.42 24.34
CA THR A 427 4.50 11.28 23.22
C THR A 427 5.17 10.77 21.94
N SER A 428 4.47 10.92 20.82
CA SER A 428 4.98 10.49 19.51
C SER A 428 4.42 11.39 18.40
N PHE A 429 4.95 11.26 17.20
CA PHE A 429 4.40 11.95 16.04
C PHE A 429 4.47 11.08 14.79
N GLY A 430 3.61 11.38 13.79
CA GLY A 430 3.65 10.80 12.45
C GLY A 430 4.00 11.88 11.43
N ARG A 431 5.04 11.65 10.62
CA ARG A 431 5.41 12.55 9.52
C ARG A 431 4.44 12.42 8.37
N PRO A 432 4.20 13.49 7.59
CA PRO A 432 3.57 13.37 6.27
C PRO A 432 4.35 12.40 5.39
N ALA A 433 3.66 11.69 4.49
CA ALA A 433 4.33 10.89 3.48
C ALA A 433 5.19 11.80 2.58
N LEU A 434 6.41 11.37 2.26
CA LEU A 434 7.36 12.16 1.45
C LEU A 434 6.77 12.59 0.10
N ASN A 435 5.93 11.76 -0.52
CA ASN A 435 5.25 12.10 -1.77
C ASN A 435 4.36 13.35 -1.65
N ASN A 436 3.77 13.60 -0.48
CA ASN A 436 2.93 14.80 -0.26
C ASN A 436 3.75 16.08 -0.23
N ALA A 437 5.05 15.99 0.11
CA ALA A 437 5.95 17.13 0.13
C ALA A 437 6.41 17.57 -1.27
N MET A 438 6.33 16.70 -2.27
CA MET A 438 6.74 17.03 -3.65
C MET A 438 5.64 17.85 -4.33
N PRO A 439 5.90 19.07 -4.84
CA PRO A 439 4.93 19.79 -5.64
C PRO A 439 4.48 18.97 -6.85
N ASN A 440 3.19 18.73 -6.96
CA ASN A 440 2.61 17.95 -8.06
C ASN A 440 1.11 18.16 -8.20
N GLU A 441 0.62 18.03 -9.43
CA GLU A 441 -0.79 17.95 -9.76
C GLU A 441 -1.03 16.68 -10.59
N THR A 442 -2.04 15.91 -10.23
CA THR A 442 -2.40 14.67 -10.93
C THR A 442 -3.85 14.73 -11.36
N VAL A 443 -4.08 14.64 -12.67
CA VAL A 443 -5.41 14.60 -13.27
C VAL A 443 -5.88 13.15 -13.36
N ASN A 444 -7.10 12.90 -12.92
CA ASN A 444 -7.82 11.65 -13.12
C ASN A 444 -9.08 11.92 -13.93
N GLU A 445 -8.98 11.75 -15.25
CA GLU A 445 -10.09 12.00 -16.20
C GLU A 445 -11.26 11.03 -15.95
N THR A 446 -10.97 9.81 -15.51
CA THR A 446 -11.99 8.80 -15.22
C THR A 446 -12.92 9.20 -14.08
N ASN A 447 -12.34 9.71 -12.99
CA ASN A 447 -13.07 10.12 -11.80
C ASN A 447 -13.38 11.62 -11.78
N GLN A 448 -13.00 12.34 -12.85
CA GLN A 448 -13.12 13.79 -12.96
C GLN A 448 -12.58 14.51 -11.72
N SER A 449 -11.35 14.18 -11.34
CA SER A 449 -10.69 14.75 -10.17
C SER A 449 -9.26 15.22 -10.47
N LEU A 450 -8.87 16.28 -9.79
CA LEU A 450 -7.52 16.85 -9.81
C LEU A 450 -6.96 16.81 -8.40
N THR A 451 -5.92 16.03 -8.18
CA THR A 451 -5.23 15.94 -6.90
C THR A 451 -4.02 16.86 -6.87
N ILE A 452 -3.99 17.77 -5.90
CA ILE A 452 -2.89 18.71 -5.67
C ILE A 452 -2.19 18.30 -4.39
N ASN A 453 -0.90 18.01 -4.47
CA ASN A 453 -0.10 17.71 -3.30
C ASN A 453 0.03 18.94 -2.40
N ASN A 454 0.02 18.73 -1.07
CA ASN A 454 0.19 19.79 -0.09
C ASN A 454 1.56 19.66 0.62
N PRO A 455 2.57 20.38 0.17
CA PRO A 455 3.89 20.34 0.79
C PRO A 455 3.98 21.05 2.16
N ASN A 456 2.93 21.76 2.55
CA ASN A 456 2.85 22.46 3.85
C ASN A 456 2.27 21.60 4.98
N LEU A 457 2.09 20.29 4.75
CA LEU A 457 1.63 19.38 5.79
C LEU A 457 2.62 19.32 6.96
N GLY A 458 2.13 19.62 8.15
CA GLY A 458 2.85 19.38 9.40
C GLY A 458 2.72 17.93 9.89
N PRO A 459 3.52 17.52 10.88
CA PRO A 459 3.37 16.22 11.50
C PRO A 459 2.11 16.16 12.37
N GLN A 460 1.47 15.02 12.41
CA GLN A 460 0.44 14.70 13.42
C GLN A 460 1.12 14.30 14.73
N ASN A 461 0.59 14.73 15.86
CA ASN A 461 1.17 14.53 17.19
C ASN A 461 0.27 13.65 18.05
N ALA A 462 0.84 12.74 18.83
CA ALA A 462 0.08 11.86 19.71
C ALA A 462 0.60 11.87 21.14
N VAL A 463 -0.35 11.80 22.08
CA VAL A 463 -0.09 11.49 23.50
C VAL A 463 -0.69 10.12 23.78
N ASN A 464 0.11 9.24 24.36
CA ASN A 464 -0.23 7.83 24.56
C ASN A 464 -0.16 7.49 26.06
N TRP A 465 -1.14 6.72 26.51
CA TRP A 465 -1.16 6.02 27.78
C TRP A 465 -1.36 4.55 27.55
N ASP A 466 -0.57 3.71 28.21
CA ASP A 466 -0.67 2.26 28.11
C ASP A 466 -0.57 1.65 29.51
N ALA A 467 -1.44 0.69 29.82
CA ALA A 467 -1.39 -0.10 31.05
C ALA A 467 -1.51 -1.59 30.71
N ALA A 468 -0.72 -2.45 31.35
CA ALA A 468 -0.75 -3.87 31.09
C ALA A 468 -0.53 -4.70 32.37
N LEU A 469 -1.19 -5.86 32.41
CA LEU A 469 -0.94 -6.93 33.37
C LEU A 469 -0.50 -8.17 32.61
N GLU A 470 0.62 -8.75 33.02
CA GLU A 470 1.22 -9.95 32.42
C GLU A 470 1.36 -11.04 33.50
N TYR A 471 0.70 -12.17 33.29
CA TYR A 471 0.75 -13.32 34.16
C TYR A 471 1.48 -14.47 33.46
N TYR A 472 2.52 -14.97 34.09
CA TYR A 472 3.33 -16.10 33.62
C TYR A 472 3.04 -17.28 34.54
N PHE A 473 2.77 -18.45 33.95
CA PHE A 473 2.39 -19.63 34.71
C PHE A 473 3.01 -20.90 34.15
N GLU A 474 3.17 -21.90 35.04
CA GLU A 474 3.66 -23.20 34.66
C GLU A 474 2.53 -24.05 34.03
N PRO A 475 2.86 -25.02 33.15
CA PRO A 475 4.23 -25.41 32.77
C PRO A 475 4.83 -24.58 31.62
N VAL A 476 4.47 -23.69 31.05
CA VAL A 476 4.94 -22.70 30.06
C VAL A 476 3.73 -21.99 29.47
N GLY A 477 3.31 -20.97 30.13
CA GLY A 477 2.19 -20.19 29.67
C GLY A 477 2.33 -18.70 30.01
N SER A 478 1.60 -17.87 29.30
CA SER A 478 1.44 -16.45 29.63
C SER A 478 0.07 -15.94 29.21
N LEU A 479 -0.48 -15.04 30.01
CA LEU A 479 -1.67 -14.25 29.74
C LEU A 479 -1.30 -12.78 29.92
N SER A 480 -1.56 -11.97 28.92
CA SER A 480 -1.39 -10.50 28.98
C SER A 480 -2.71 -9.83 28.64
N VAL A 481 -3.06 -8.84 29.46
CA VAL A 481 -4.18 -7.92 29.21
C VAL A 481 -3.63 -6.52 29.26
N SER A 482 -3.83 -5.75 28.19
CA SER A 482 -3.39 -4.37 28.10
C SER A 482 -4.53 -3.46 27.66
N TRP A 483 -4.46 -2.24 28.13
CA TRP A 483 -5.31 -1.13 27.72
C TRP A 483 -4.43 0.00 27.20
N PHE A 484 -4.90 0.66 26.16
CA PHE A 484 -4.23 1.84 25.60
C PHE A 484 -5.22 2.97 25.30
N HIS A 485 -4.70 4.19 25.38
CA HIS A 485 -5.42 5.41 24.99
C HIS A 485 -4.46 6.35 24.27
N LYS A 486 -4.83 6.74 23.03
CA LYS A 486 -4.05 7.65 22.18
C LYS A 486 -4.90 8.83 21.78
N ARG A 487 -4.39 10.03 22.01
CA ARG A 487 -4.99 11.27 21.50
C ARG A 487 -4.08 11.86 20.44
N ILE A 488 -4.57 11.89 19.21
CA ILE A 488 -3.84 12.40 18.04
C ILE A 488 -4.38 13.78 17.70
N ARG A 489 -3.48 14.74 17.51
CA ARG A 489 -3.78 16.11 17.04
C ARG A 489 -3.16 16.31 15.67
N ASP A 490 -3.71 17.24 14.90
CA ASP A 490 -3.25 17.56 13.55
C ASP A 490 -3.28 16.32 12.64
N TYR A 491 -4.31 15.46 12.81
CA TYR A 491 -4.46 14.23 12.05
C TYR A 491 -4.44 14.51 10.56
N ILE A 492 -3.62 13.76 9.79
CA ILE A 492 -3.49 13.95 8.35
C ILE A 492 -4.60 13.19 7.65
N VAL A 493 -5.51 13.92 7.02
CA VAL A 493 -6.57 13.37 6.17
C VAL A 493 -6.16 13.51 4.72
N SER A 494 -6.13 12.40 3.99
CA SER A 494 -5.80 12.36 2.56
C SER A 494 -7.07 12.36 1.71
N GLY A 495 -6.99 12.91 0.49
CA GLY A 495 -8.11 12.93 -0.45
C GLY A 495 -9.26 13.83 -0.02
N THR A 496 -8.97 14.85 0.78
CA THR A 496 -9.97 15.85 1.18
C THR A 496 -10.36 16.69 -0.02
N THR A 497 -11.65 16.85 -0.26
CA THR A 497 -12.17 17.79 -1.26
C THR A 497 -11.91 19.22 -0.78
N ILE A 498 -11.14 19.97 -1.56
CA ILE A 498 -10.82 21.38 -1.29
C ILE A 498 -11.61 22.34 -2.18
N GLY A 499 -12.34 21.83 -3.15
CA GLY A 499 -13.16 22.60 -4.07
C GLY A 499 -13.49 21.85 -5.35
N THR A 500 -13.92 22.60 -6.33
CA THR A 500 -14.19 22.14 -7.70
C THR A 500 -13.57 23.13 -8.68
N VAL A 501 -13.02 22.63 -9.79
CA VAL A 501 -12.50 23.50 -10.86
C VAL A 501 -13.66 24.28 -11.46
N ALA A 502 -13.55 25.62 -11.47
CA ALA A 502 -14.57 26.50 -12.00
C ALA A 502 -14.79 26.31 -13.53
N THR A 503 -15.94 26.74 -14.02
CA THR A 503 -16.22 26.84 -15.46
C THR A 503 -15.61 28.12 -16.00
N GLY A 504 -15.32 28.15 -17.33
CA GLY A 504 -14.76 29.33 -18.00
C GLY A 504 -13.25 29.20 -18.25
N ASN A 505 -12.73 30.03 -19.14
CA ASN A 505 -11.34 30.01 -19.58
C ASN A 505 -10.37 30.61 -18.53
N ASP A 506 -10.89 31.26 -17.51
CA ASP A 506 -10.16 31.85 -16.38
C ASP A 506 -10.07 30.90 -15.16
N ASN A 507 -10.51 29.68 -15.31
CA ASN A 507 -10.53 28.66 -14.24
C ASN A 507 -9.14 28.21 -13.77
N GLY A 508 -8.07 28.77 -14.29
CA GLY A 508 -6.68 28.40 -14.01
C GLY A 508 -6.16 27.22 -14.83
N TYR A 509 -6.97 26.69 -15.72
CA TYR A 509 -6.63 25.57 -16.64
C TYR A 509 -7.11 25.86 -18.09
N ASN A 510 -7.33 27.11 -18.45
CA ASN A 510 -7.82 27.53 -19.76
C ASN A 510 -9.12 26.83 -20.21
N GLY A 511 -10.06 26.66 -19.28
CA GLY A 511 -11.31 25.97 -19.53
C GLY A 511 -11.25 24.45 -19.45
N GLU A 512 -10.04 23.87 -19.37
CA GLU A 512 -9.89 22.43 -19.14
C GLU A 512 -10.32 22.06 -17.71
N TYR A 513 -10.68 20.81 -17.50
CA TYR A 513 -11.04 20.22 -16.19
C TYR A 513 -12.22 20.91 -15.48
N ALA A 514 -13.03 21.69 -16.18
CA ALA A 514 -14.22 22.33 -15.60
C ALA A 514 -15.12 21.29 -14.92
N GLY A 515 -15.50 21.55 -13.67
CA GLY A 515 -16.31 20.61 -12.85
C GLY A 515 -15.53 19.49 -12.18
N PHE A 516 -14.21 19.34 -12.41
CA PHE A 516 -13.40 18.35 -11.72
C PHE A 516 -13.29 18.68 -10.23
N THR A 517 -13.40 17.64 -9.40
CA THR A 517 -13.22 17.75 -7.95
C THR A 517 -11.74 17.98 -7.61
N LEU A 518 -11.45 19.04 -6.87
CA LEU A 518 -10.12 19.31 -6.33
C LEU A 518 -9.90 18.55 -5.04
N LEU A 519 -8.88 17.71 -5.02
CA LEU A 519 -8.51 16.89 -3.88
C LEU A 519 -7.12 17.29 -3.34
N SER A 520 -6.96 17.27 -2.02
CA SER A 520 -5.65 17.47 -1.38
C SER A 520 -5.56 16.70 -0.07
N SER A 521 -4.40 16.75 0.59
CA SER A 521 -4.23 16.29 1.97
C SER A 521 -4.15 17.49 2.91
N ALA A 522 -4.69 17.37 4.11
CA ALA A 522 -4.69 18.44 5.10
C ALA A 522 -4.43 17.90 6.51
N ASN A 523 -3.81 18.71 7.38
CA ASN A 523 -3.84 18.47 8.81
C ASN A 523 -5.21 18.93 9.33
N ALA A 524 -6.07 17.99 9.65
CA ALA A 524 -7.46 18.26 9.97
C ALA A 524 -7.88 17.51 11.25
N GLY A 525 -8.22 18.27 12.28
CA GLY A 525 -8.91 17.76 13.44
C GLY A 525 -8.09 16.93 14.44
N THR A 526 -8.81 16.16 15.23
CA THR A 526 -8.28 15.30 16.28
C THR A 526 -8.84 13.91 16.15
N ALA A 527 -8.05 12.89 16.53
CA ALA A 527 -8.51 11.52 16.66
C ALA A 527 -8.16 10.99 18.06
N VAL A 528 -9.09 10.22 18.63
CA VAL A 528 -8.88 9.41 19.83
C VAL A 528 -8.98 7.95 19.43
N VAL A 529 -8.02 7.18 19.87
CA VAL A 529 -7.97 5.72 19.65
C VAL A 529 -7.70 5.06 20.98
N GLN A 530 -8.60 4.22 21.45
CA GLN A 530 -8.44 3.51 22.70
C GLN A 530 -8.92 2.08 22.58
N GLY A 531 -8.38 1.19 23.39
CA GLY A 531 -8.77 -0.20 23.26
C GLY A 531 -8.14 -1.12 24.28
N TRP A 532 -8.49 -2.39 24.12
CA TRP A 532 -7.99 -3.50 24.91
C TRP A 532 -7.32 -4.52 24.02
N GLU A 533 -6.24 -5.08 24.49
CA GLU A 533 -5.52 -6.18 23.87
C GLU A 533 -5.40 -7.32 24.88
N VAL A 534 -5.73 -8.52 24.43
CA VAL A 534 -5.58 -9.75 25.23
C VAL A 534 -4.72 -10.70 24.42
N SER A 535 -3.67 -11.24 25.04
CA SER A 535 -2.90 -12.32 24.43
C SER A 535 -2.73 -13.47 25.42
N TYR A 536 -2.86 -14.68 24.90
CA TYR A 536 -2.68 -15.91 25.65
C TYR A 536 -1.82 -16.89 24.85
N GLN A 537 -0.88 -17.54 25.53
CA GLN A 537 -0.11 -18.63 24.95
C GLN A 537 0.18 -19.69 26.02
N GLN A 538 0.10 -20.96 25.60
CA GLN A 538 0.46 -22.08 26.47
C GLN A 538 0.90 -23.31 25.66
N GLN A 539 1.89 -24.03 26.20
CA GLN A 539 2.22 -25.38 25.79
C GLN A 539 1.52 -26.34 26.73
N PHE A 540 0.74 -27.29 26.20
CA PHE A 540 -0.06 -28.22 27.01
C PHE A 540 0.74 -29.47 27.40
N THR A 541 1.94 -29.29 27.95
CA THR A 541 2.84 -30.37 28.35
C THR A 541 2.28 -31.28 29.47
N PHE A 542 1.26 -30.80 30.17
CA PHE A 542 0.52 -31.55 31.19
C PHE A 542 -0.47 -32.57 30.62
N LEU A 543 -0.82 -32.47 29.30
CA LEU A 543 -1.71 -33.42 28.65
C LEU A 543 -1.00 -34.75 28.38
N PRO A 544 -1.70 -35.91 28.42
CA PRO A 544 -1.09 -37.20 28.23
C PRO A 544 -0.80 -37.53 26.75
N GLY A 545 0.18 -38.42 26.55
CA GLY A 545 0.44 -39.08 25.27
C GLY A 545 0.72 -38.09 24.11
N LEU A 546 -0.01 -38.21 23.01
CA LEU A 546 0.11 -37.40 21.82
C LEU A 546 -0.24 -35.92 22.06
N LEU A 547 -1.12 -35.65 23.03
CA LEU A 547 -1.62 -34.30 23.31
C LEU A 547 -0.58 -33.42 23.99
N LYS A 548 0.51 -33.96 24.53
CA LYS A 548 1.66 -33.19 25.09
C LYS A 548 2.30 -32.26 24.08
N GLY A 549 2.20 -32.60 22.81
CA GLY A 549 2.75 -31.78 21.72
C GLY A 549 1.89 -30.57 21.32
N LEU A 550 0.70 -30.41 21.91
CA LEU A 550 -0.16 -29.30 21.62
C LEU A 550 0.34 -27.99 22.24
N ALA A 551 0.25 -26.91 21.51
CA ALA A 551 0.43 -25.56 22.00
C ALA A 551 -0.60 -24.63 21.33
N PHE A 552 -1.13 -23.70 22.10
CA PHE A 552 -2.04 -22.68 21.63
C PHE A 552 -1.44 -21.29 21.85
N SER A 553 -1.64 -20.39 20.88
CA SER A 553 -1.43 -18.96 21.06
C SER A 553 -2.57 -18.19 20.41
N GLY A 554 -3.06 -17.16 21.08
CA GLY A 554 -4.11 -16.32 20.54
C GLY A 554 -3.97 -14.88 21.03
N ASN A 555 -4.44 -13.94 20.23
CA ASN A 555 -4.59 -12.55 20.62
C ASN A 555 -5.91 -11.99 20.08
N TYR A 556 -6.44 -11.04 20.83
CA TYR A 556 -7.64 -10.30 20.46
C TYR A 556 -7.44 -8.84 20.79
N THR A 557 -7.77 -7.96 19.85
CA THR A 557 -7.73 -6.51 20.01
C THR A 557 -9.11 -5.94 19.76
N SER A 558 -9.57 -5.07 20.64
CA SER A 558 -10.80 -4.29 20.49
C SER A 558 -10.46 -2.81 20.58
N ILE A 559 -10.81 -2.04 19.54
CA ILE A 559 -10.50 -0.61 19.42
C ILE A 559 -11.82 0.17 19.31
N ALA A 560 -11.93 1.22 20.10
CA ALA A 560 -12.91 2.28 19.94
C ALA A 560 -12.19 3.54 19.44
N THR A 561 -12.80 4.21 18.49
CA THR A 561 -12.26 5.44 17.91
C THR A 561 -13.28 6.57 18.00
N ALA A 562 -12.79 7.79 18.10
CA ALA A 562 -13.57 9.00 17.91
C ALA A 562 -12.70 10.06 17.25
N GLY A 563 -13.27 10.88 16.40
CA GLY A 563 -12.50 11.91 15.72
C GLY A 563 -13.35 13.06 15.22
N ASN A 564 -12.70 14.23 15.13
CA ASN A 564 -13.21 15.38 14.40
C ASN A 564 -12.27 15.62 13.22
N PHE A 565 -12.76 15.34 12.03
CA PHE A 565 -12.02 15.53 10.79
C PHE A 565 -12.54 16.80 10.13
N GLY A 566 -11.72 17.89 10.23
CA GLY A 566 -11.97 19.14 9.54
C GLY A 566 -12.05 18.91 8.03
N GLY A 567 -12.53 19.90 7.34
CA GLY A 567 -12.78 19.97 5.92
C GLY A 567 -13.83 21.07 5.76
N ALA A 568 -14.41 21.21 4.58
CA ALA A 568 -15.50 22.17 4.34
C ALA A 568 -16.69 21.98 5.31
N THR A 569 -16.80 20.80 5.92
CA THR A 569 -17.74 20.50 7.01
C THR A 569 -17.01 19.74 8.12
N ASN A 570 -16.95 20.31 9.32
CA ASN A 570 -16.47 19.63 10.53
C ASN A 570 -17.26 18.34 10.72
N ARG A 571 -16.55 17.21 10.67
CA ARG A 571 -17.16 15.89 10.79
C ARG A 571 -16.75 15.21 12.09
N ASN A 572 -17.66 15.12 13.02
CA ASN A 572 -17.51 14.27 14.20
C ASN A 572 -17.94 12.84 13.85
N THR A 573 -17.13 11.87 14.19
CA THR A 573 -17.39 10.46 13.91
C THR A 573 -16.76 9.54 14.96
N ASN A 574 -17.40 8.40 15.16
CA ASN A 574 -16.86 7.29 15.95
C ASN A 574 -16.03 6.33 15.08
N GLU A 575 -15.85 6.62 13.80
CA GLU A 575 -15.07 5.81 12.87
C GLU A 575 -13.91 6.64 12.35
N VAL A 576 -12.69 6.24 12.66
CA VAL A 576 -11.46 6.86 12.14
C VAL A 576 -10.92 5.98 11.01
N PRO A 577 -10.66 6.54 9.82
CA PRO A 577 -10.17 5.76 8.68
C PRO A 577 -8.90 4.99 8.99
N GLY A 578 -8.89 3.71 8.58
CA GLY A 578 -7.73 2.83 8.73
C GLY A 578 -7.59 2.14 10.08
N PHE A 579 -8.38 2.51 11.10
CA PHE A 579 -8.41 1.80 12.37
C PHE A 579 -9.45 0.67 12.34
N ILE A 580 -8.99 -0.53 12.69
CA ILE A 580 -9.80 -1.75 12.63
C ILE A 580 -10.41 -1.98 14.02
N PRO A 581 -11.74 -1.98 14.18
CA PRO A 581 -12.37 -2.08 15.50
C PRO A 581 -12.07 -3.38 16.23
N ARG A 582 -11.95 -4.50 15.51
CA ARG A 582 -11.67 -5.82 16.13
C ARG A 582 -10.76 -6.64 15.25
N THR A 583 -9.71 -7.19 15.86
CA THR A 583 -8.84 -8.19 15.23
C THR A 583 -8.63 -9.36 16.17
N ALA A 584 -8.51 -10.56 15.61
CA ALA A 584 -8.17 -11.75 16.36
C ALA A 584 -7.23 -12.64 15.55
N ASN A 585 -6.28 -13.26 16.24
CA ASN A 585 -5.48 -14.34 15.68
C ASN A 585 -5.45 -15.50 16.67
N ALA A 586 -5.58 -16.72 16.15
CA ALA A 586 -5.46 -17.93 16.94
C ALA A 586 -4.58 -18.95 16.20
N SER A 587 -3.64 -19.53 16.89
CA SER A 587 -2.74 -20.56 16.35
C SER A 587 -2.79 -21.78 17.25
N LEU A 588 -3.15 -22.92 16.66
CA LEU A 588 -3.02 -24.21 17.27
C LEU A 588 -1.88 -24.95 16.57
N SER A 589 -0.86 -25.28 17.34
CA SER A 589 0.27 -26.06 16.83
C SER A 589 0.35 -27.40 17.57
N TRP A 590 0.80 -28.43 16.86
CA TRP A 590 1.00 -29.75 17.40
C TRP A 590 2.31 -30.33 16.89
N ARG A 591 3.10 -30.88 17.78
CA ARG A 591 4.35 -31.51 17.46
C ARG A 591 4.42 -32.93 18.07
N TYR A 592 4.69 -33.90 17.23
CA TYR A 592 4.89 -35.29 17.64
C TYR A 592 6.03 -35.92 16.84
N ARG A 593 7.09 -36.31 17.53
CA ARG A 593 8.30 -36.87 16.92
C ARG A 593 8.86 -36.01 15.80
N ALA A 594 8.87 -36.51 14.56
CA ALA A 594 9.36 -35.85 13.36
C ALA A 594 8.30 -34.92 12.70
N PHE A 595 7.05 -34.99 13.14
CA PHE A 595 5.97 -34.22 12.56
C PHE A 595 5.64 -33.00 13.40
N SER A 596 5.37 -31.85 12.72
CA SER A 596 4.69 -30.73 13.33
C SER A 596 3.69 -30.12 12.37
N THR A 597 2.58 -29.65 12.93
CA THR A 597 1.56 -28.95 12.19
C THR A 597 1.12 -27.70 12.93
N ARG A 598 0.69 -26.70 12.19
CA ARG A 598 0.13 -25.46 12.73
C ARG A 598 -1.05 -25.02 11.91
N ILE A 599 -2.16 -24.75 12.56
CA ILE A 599 -3.32 -24.08 11.99
C ILE A 599 -3.33 -22.67 12.54
N LEU A 600 -3.42 -21.68 11.66
CA LEU A 600 -3.50 -20.27 12.00
C LEU A 600 -4.80 -19.69 11.47
N TYR A 601 -5.61 -19.15 12.36
CA TYR A 601 -6.81 -18.37 12.04
C TYR A 601 -6.54 -16.89 12.26
N SER A 602 -6.94 -16.05 11.32
CA SER A 602 -6.87 -14.59 11.42
C SER A 602 -8.21 -13.96 11.07
N TYR A 603 -8.65 -13.03 11.89
CA TYR A 603 -9.89 -12.28 11.76
C TYR A 603 -9.65 -10.78 11.78
N VAL A 604 -10.28 -10.07 10.86
CA VAL A 604 -10.34 -8.62 10.78
C VAL A 604 -11.79 -8.21 10.61
N SER A 605 -12.31 -7.36 11.51
CA SER A 605 -13.66 -6.84 11.38
C SER A 605 -13.81 -5.81 10.27
N THR A 606 -15.03 -5.48 9.93
CA THR A 606 -15.36 -4.36 9.04
C THR A 606 -14.84 -3.04 9.60
N TYR A 607 -14.29 -2.19 8.72
CA TYR A 607 -13.80 -0.86 9.08
C TYR A 607 -13.85 0.12 7.90
N ILE A 608 -13.89 1.40 8.20
CA ILE A 608 -13.81 2.48 7.21
C ILE A 608 -12.37 2.67 6.75
N THR A 609 -12.16 2.69 5.43
CA THR A 609 -10.84 2.93 4.82
C THR A 609 -10.63 4.38 4.42
N SER A 610 -11.69 5.07 4.00
CA SER A 610 -11.66 6.49 3.66
C SER A 610 -13.05 7.12 3.77
N PHE A 611 -13.08 8.40 4.12
CA PHE A 611 -14.28 9.22 4.05
C PHE A 611 -14.46 9.81 2.65
N ASN A 612 -15.70 9.95 2.22
CA ASN A 612 -16.06 10.93 1.20
C ASN A 612 -16.59 12.20 1.91
N ALA A 613 -15.96 13.33 1.64
CA ALA A 613 -16.26 14.59 2.34
C ALA A 613 -17.65 15.15 2.02
N THR A 614 -18.17 14.91 0.82
CA THR A 614 -19.41 15.49 0.32
C THR A 614 -20.60 14.54 0.41
N THR A 615 -20.36 13.23 0.27
CA THR A 615 -21.44 12.23 0.18
C THR A 615 -21.11 11.03 1.06
N PRO A 616 -21.70 10.91 2.27
CA PRO A 616 -21.47 9.77 3.16
C PRO A 616 -21.78 8.40 2.53
N GLY A 617 -22.71 8.31 1.59
CA GLY A 617 -22.97 7.11 0.79
C GLY A 617 -21.79 6.62 -0.06
N TYR A 618 -20.73 7.42 -0.16
CA TYR A 618 -19.46 7.10 -0.83
C TYR A 618 -18.29 6.83 0.12
N ASN A 619 -18.52 6.77 1.42
CA ASN A 619 -17.51 6.27 2.35
C ASN A 619 -17.09 4.87 1.94
N ASN A 620 -15.79 4.61 1.93
CA ASN A 620 -15.28 3.29 1.59
C ASN A 620 -15.05 2.46 2.84
N TYR A 621 -15.60 1.27 2.83
CA TYR A 621 -15.45 0.27 3.89
C TYR A 621 -14.79 -0.99 3.35
N ARG A 622 -13.99 -1.63 4.18
CA ARG A 622 -13.56 -3.00 3.98
C ARG A 622 -14.41 -3.91 4.85
N SER A 623 -15.02 -4.92 4.24
CA SER A 623 -15.78 -5.94 4.96
C SER A 623 -14.88 -6.76 5.87
N LYS A 624 -15.47 -7.47 6.82
CA LYS A 624 -14.75 -8.48 7.60
C LYS A 624 -13.98 -9.42 6.69
N TYR A 625 -12.85 -9.91 7.18
CA TYR A 625 -11.98 -10.82 6.44
C TYR A 625 -11.40 -11.87 7.38
N GLU A 626 -11.57 -13.15 7.00
CA GLU A 626 -11.19 -14.29 7.83
C GLU A 626 -10.30 -15.22 7.00
N THR A 627 -9.16 -15.63 7.53
CA THR A 627 -8.29 -16.58 6.82
C THR A 627 -7.86 -17.72 7.72
N VAL A 628 -7.77 -18.90 7.13
CA VAL A 628 -7.17 -20.06 7.73
C VAL A 628 -5.93 -20.46 6.93
N ASN A 629 -4.80 -20.58 7.62
CA ASN A 629 -3.56 -21.07 7.03
C ASN A 629 -3.15 -22.38 7.73
N LEU A 630 -2.57 -23.30 6.97
CA LEU A 630 -2.08 -24.60 7.45
C LEU A 630 -0.60 -24.72 7.13
N GLY A 631 0.21 -25.07 8.14
CA GLY A 631 1.61 -25.43 7.97
C GLY A 631 1.86 -26.87 8.41
N LEU A 632 2.53 -27.64 7.60
CA LEU A 632 2.99 -29.02 7.90
C LEU A 632 4.51 -29.07 7.78
N THR A 633 5.13 -29.75 8.70
CA THR A 633 6.58 -29.92 8.73
C THR A 633 6.92 -31.37 9.05
N TYR A 634 7.86 -31.93 8.30
CA TYR A 634 8.42 -33.27 8.54
C TYR A 634 9.93 -33.20 8.62
N GLN A 635 10.47 -33.54 9.79
CA GLN A 635 11.91 -33.64 10.04
C GLN A 635 12.41 -35.01 9.60
N TRP A 636 12.93 -35.09 8.36
CA TRP A 636 13.44 -36.36 7.81
C TRP A 636 14.75 -36.82 8.47
N ARG A 637 15.67 -35.86 8.66
CA ARG A 637 16.95 -36.08 9.35
C ARG A 637 17.20 -34.88 10.29
N PRO A 638 18.12 -34.99 11.25
CA PRO A 638 18.44 -33.86 12.15
C PRO A 638 18.78 -32.55 11.40
N ASN A 639 19.28 -32.67 10.19
CA ASN A 639 19.72 -31.57 9.35
C ASN A 639 18.87 -31.35 8.08
N VAL A 640 17.78 -32.12 7.87
CA VAL A 640 16.90 -31.96 6.66
C VAL A 640 15.44 -31.99 7.06
N GLN A 641 14.70 -30.97 6.65
CA GLN A 641 13.30 -30.76 6.95
C GLN A 641 12.51 -30.46 5.69
N PHE A 642 11.34 -31.05 5.55
CA PHE A 642 10.36 -30.71 4.52
C PHE A 642 9.24 -29.86 5.13
N THR A 643 8.78 -28.87 4.38
CA THR A 643 7.65 -28.01 4.76
C THR A 643 6.61 -27.93 3.66
N LEU A 644 5.35 -27.86 4.03
CA LEU A 644 4.22 -27.57 3.17
C LEU A 644 3.35 -26.54 3.87
N ASP A 645 3.21 -25.36 3.27
CA ASP A 645 2.38 -24.29 3.79
C ASP A 645 1.24 -24.00 2.79
N ALA A 646 0.00 -23.92 3.32
CA ALA A 646 -1.17 -23.50 2.59
C ALA A 646 -1.72 -22.18 3.18
N GLY A 647 -1.59 -21.10 2.45
CA GLY A 647 -2.12 -19.79 2.82
C GLY A 647 -3.51 -19.56 2.23
N ASN A 648 -4.40 -18.93 2.99
CA ASN A 648 -5.80 -18.69 2.61
C ASN A 648 -6.49 -19.97 2.11
N LEU A 649 -6.52 -21.00 2.96
CA LEU A 649 -6.95 -22.35 2.63
C LEU A 649 -8.36 -22.41 2.01
N PHE A 650 -9.25 -21.53 2.41
CA PHE A 650 -10.63 -21.47 1.93
C PHE A 650 -10.87 -20.43 0.83
N ASN A 651 -9.78 -19.84 0.30
CA ASN A 651 -9.86 -18.81 -0.76
C ASN A 651 -10.83 -17.67 -0.40
N GLU A 652 -10.73 -17.16 0.83
CA GLU A 652 -11.58 -16.06 1.31
C GLU A 652 -11.37 -14.82 0.45
N PRO A 653 -12.44 -14.23 -0.11
CA PRO A 653 -12.34 -13.00 -0.89
C PRO A 653 -12.18 -11.77 0.00
N GLN A 654 -11.42 -10.78 -0.47
CA GLN A 654 -11.44 -9.45 0.12
C GLN A 654 -12.55 -8.63 -0.51
N VAL A 655 -13.44 -8.11 0.32
CA VAL A 655 -14.62 -7.34 -0.12
C VAL A 655 -14.56 -5.92 0.43
N LEU A 656 -14.78 -4.94 -0.46
CA LEU A 656 -14.99 -3.55 -0.10
C LEU A 656 -16.39 -3.14 -0.51
N TYR A 657 -16.98 -2.16 0.20
CA TYR A 657 -18.28 -1.59 -0.15
C TYR A 657 -18.30 -0.07 0.07
N ARG A 658 -19.29 0.60 -0.51
CA ARG A 658 -19.47 2.05 -0.43
C ARG A 658 -20.72 2.40 0.35
N GLY A 659 -20.57 3.05 1.50
CA GLY A 659 -21.63 3.52 2.36
C GLY A 659 -22.45 2.39 2.98
N PHE A 660 -23.04 1.53 2.16
CA PHE A 660 -23.91 0.43 2.55
C PHE A 660 -23.34 -0.93 2.13
N ALA A 661 -23.51 -1.95 2.95
CA ALA A 661 -23.03 -3.31 2.67
C ALA A 661 -23.62 -3.90 1.37
N SER A 662 -24.83 -3.46 0.97
CA SER A 662 -25.46 -3.81 -0.31
C SER A 662 -24.72 -3.26 -1.53
N ARG A 663 -23.87 -2.24 -1.36
CA ARG A 663 -23.07 -1.60 -2.41
C ARG A 663 -21.65 -2.16 -2.42
N MET A 664 -21.52 -3.47 -2.61
CA MET A 664 -20.22 -4.11 -2.78
C MET A 664 -19.47 -3.46 -3.96
N SER A 665 -18.42 -2.71 -3.65
CA SER A 665 -17.68 -1.95 -4.65
C SER A 665 -16.51 -2.72 -5.25
N THR A 666 -15.86 -3.58 -4.47
CA THR A 666 -14.68 -4.31 -4.93
C THR A 666 -14.66 -5.72 -4.32
N THR A 667 -14.37 -6.70 -5.16
CA THR A 667 -14.06 -8.07 -4.74
C THR A 667 -12.67 -8.44 -5.27
N ILE A 668 -11.79 -8.94 -4.40
CA ILE A 668 -10.45 -9.38 -4.77
C ILE A 668 -10.29 -10.84 -4.36
N LEU A 669 -9.98 -11.71 -5.34
CA LEU A 669 -9.64 -13.10 -5.14
C LEU A 669 -8.14 -13.28 -5.36
N ASN A 670 -7.44 -13.64 -4.31
CA ASN A 670 -6.00 -13.89 -4.38
C ASN A 670 -5.66 -15.39 -4.53
N GLY A 671 -6.65 -16.25 -4.41
CA GLY A 671 -6.46 -17.70 -4.44
C GLY A 671 -5.87 -18.26 -3.14
N THR A 672 -5.79 -19.60 -3.11
CA THR A 672 -5.01 -20.34 -2.09
C THR A 672 -3.57 -20.43 -2.56
N THR A 673 -2.63 -20.10 -1.69
CA THR A 673 -1.19 -20.21 -1.99
C THR A 673 -0.63 -21.47 -1.34
N LEU A 674 -0.03 -22.34 -2.16
CA LEU A 674 0.68 -23.54 -1.69
C LEU A 674 2.18 -23.31 -1.85
N THR A 675 2.93 -23.56 -0.76
CA THR A 675 4.39 -23.46 -0.75
C THR A 675 4.99 -24.74 -0.24
N PHE A 676 5.81 -25.39 -1.05
CA PHE A 676 6.61 -26.53 -0.64
C PHE A 676 8.06 -26.09 -0.43
N GLY A 677 8.68 -26.53 0.66
CA GLY A 677 10.05 -26.18 1.00
C GLY A 677 10.86 -27.35 1.48
N VAL A 678 12.17 -27.29 1.23
CA VAL A 678 13.18 -28.19 1.81
C VAL A 678 14.22 -27.32 2.49
N ASN A 679 14.42 -27.54 3.78
CA ASN A 679 15.42 -26.84 4.58
C ASN A 679 16.53 -27.82 4.96
N GLY A 680 17.77 -27.45 4.65
CA GLY A 680 18.96 -28.25 4.97
C GLY A 680 19.98 -27.45 5.79
N ARG A 681 20.66 -28.09 6.73
CA ARG A 681 21.79 -27.56 7.49
C ARG A 681 22.98 -28.47 7.28
N PHE A 682 24.07 -27.95 6.75
CA PHE A 682 25.28 -28.70 6.41
C PHE A 682 26.47 -28.31 7.28
#